data_fc757fb76d1884280d027d605d78935c
#
_entry.id   fc757fb76d1884280d027d605d78935c
#
_cell.length_a   1.000
_cell.length_b   1.000
_cell.length_c   1.000
_cell.angle_alpha   90.00
_cell.angle_beta   90.00
_cell.angle_gamma   90.00
#
_symmetry.space_group_name_H-M   'P 1'
#
loop_
_entity.id
_entity.type
_entity.pdbx_description
1 polymer ?
#
loop_
_entity_poly.entity_id
_entity_poly.type
_entity_poly.pdbx_seq_one_letter_code
_entity_poly.pdbx_strand_id
1 'polypeptide(L)'
;MPFISLRDVSRSYSSGEGPPLHALRGVSLDIDRGEFVAIVGPSGGGKSTLLNILGLLDDPSSGQYALDGEIVTAGRGGTAARTRAEKIGFVFQAFHLLEKRPAADSVELGLMYQGIGRDARQVATEQALESVGLPDKTTQSVSTLSGGQRQRVAIARAVATNATLILADEPTGNLDSANAAVVLDELERINRGGATIVVVTHSPEVAARASRTVRIIDGSVHTDETRSPEAPDDGRDEPGPEAATTSAFGKRTRLRTADILRDAWASVRSRPGQTFGQAAAVAIAVALMVATLGLSASARGQVSATFDAHLNREVSARWSGDLAHLPPLAQIVPRASAVAGVEAAAAVVDLGPKTIASLSARREVQPHLVSGNIVAAARLTVAEANWHNGALAPREAYIGDLLAEDLDIGDASRAPSITVDGERYVVAGIITKSSRLPLLRGEVLLGGAPETDIRHASDITALVLTSAGAAPQVARQLPIAMNPFLPKSLVVTAPTDATKLRGQIEGGVQATMTAFTLVALIVAVAALVNATLLALNSRRGEIGMRKAVGARDAHIASLITAESAYVGILGGVGGLFAGMIAILVVTISQHWAPVFDLVLLPVSIAVGLVVGASGGALAAIRAARLRPAENLRA
;
A
#
# COMPACT_ATOMS: atom_id res chain seq x y z
N MET A 1 -47.01 -32.35 12.72
CA MET A 1 -46.91 -31.25 11.75
C MET A 1 -45.84 -31.64 10.76
N PRO A 2 -46.07 -31.44 9.47
CA PRO A 2 -45.04 -31.75 8.46
C PRO A 2 -43.75 -30.96 8.74
N PHE A 3 -42.64 -31.56 8.37
CA PHE A 3 -41.32 -30.93 8.51
C PHE A 3 -41.12 -29.80 7.50
N ILE A 4 -41.60 -30.00 6.26
CA ILE A 4 -41.66 -29.00 5.18
C ILE A 4 -43.15 -28.81 4.82
N SER A 5 -43.60 -27.56 4.74
CA SER A 5 -44.95 -27.26 4.31
C SER A 5 -44.95 -26.08 3.32
N LEU A 6 -45.39 -26.33 2.10
CA LEU A 6 -45.62 -25.33 1.05
C LEU A 6 -47.14 -25.15 0.87
N ARG A 7 -47.59 -23.89 0.81
CA ARG A 7 -48.97 -23.52 0.61
C ARG A 7 -49.08 -22.49 -0.52
N ASP A 8 -49.66 -22.93 -1.65
CA ASP A 8 -49.94 -22.12 -2.83
C ASP A 8 -48.72 -21.34 -3.35
N VAL A 9 -47.55 -21.99 -3.32
CA VAL A 9 -46.26 -21.36 -3.66
C VAL A 9 -46.15 -21.17 -5.16
N SER A 10 -45.99 -19.92 -5.58
CA SER A 10 -45.75 -19.54 -6.99
C SER A 10 -44.44 -18.79 -7.12
N ARG A 11 -43.77 -18.95 -8.26
CA ARG A 11 -42.56 -18.20 -8.58
C ARG A 11 -42.57 -17.74 -10.04
N SER A 12 -42.42 -16.42 -10.23
CA SER A 12 -42.30 -15.79 -11.53
C SER A 12 -41.00 -15.02 -11.64
N TYR A 13 -40.33 -15.09 -12.78
CA TYR A 13 -39.15 -14.30 -13.11
C TYR A 13 -39.48 -13.29 -14.19
N SER A 14 -39.14 -12.01 -13.98
CA SER A 14 -39.25 -10.97 -14.98
C SER A 14 -38.18 -11.13 -16.05
N SER A 15 -38.53 -11.19 -17.31
CA SER A 15 -37.59 -11.28 -18.46
C SER A 15 -37.51 -9.96 -19.23
N GLY A 16 -37.23 -8.86 -18.55
CA GLY A 16 -37.07 -7.54 -19.19
C GLY A 16 -38.37 -7.08 -19.92
N GLU A 17 -38.34 -7.02 -21.25
CA GLU A 17 -39.49 -6.56 -22.07
C GLU A 17 -40.51 -7.67 -22.41
N GLY A 18 -40.27 -8.93 -22.00
CA GLY A 18 -41.14 -10.07 -22.27
C GLY A 18 -42.16 -10.36 -21.15
N PRO A 19 -43.14 -11.25 -21.40
CA PRO A 19 -44.04 -11.72 -20.35
C PRO A 19 -43.27 -12.45 -19.26
N PRO A 20 -43.72 -12.38 -17.98
CA PRO A 20 -43.06 -13.05 -16.88
C PRO A 20 -43.06 -14.58 -17.07
N LEU A 21 -41.90 -15.20 -16.85
CA LEU A 21 -41.78 -16.66 -16.87
C LEU A 21 -42.28 -17.22 -15.54
N HIS A 22 -43.39 -17.93 -15.56
CA HIS A 22 -43.95 -18.62 -14.40
C HIS A 22 -43.27 -19.97 -14.21
N ALA A 23 -42.30 -20.04 -13.30
CA ALA A 23 -41.54 -21.24 -13.01
C ALA A 23 -42.25 -22.20 -12.03
N LEU A 24 -43.06 -21.66 -11.11
CA LEU A 24 -43.96 -22.43 -10.23
C LEU A 24 -45.35 -21.77 -10.20
N ARG A 25 -46.38 -22.61 -10.08
CA ARG A 25 -47.78 -22.20 -10.15
C ARG A 25 -48.58 -22.90 -9.06
N GLY A 26 -48.73 -22.25 -7.87
CA GLY A 26 -49.61 -22.74 -6.80
C GLY A 26 -49.21 -24.09 -6.22
N VAL A 27 -47.92 -24.33 -6.04
CA VAL A 27 -47.42 -25.60 -5.48
C VAL A 27 -47.77 -25.69 -4.01
N SER A 28 -48.52 -26.73 -3.64
CA SER A 28 -48.78 -27.13 -2.25
C SER A 28 -48.20 -28.53 -2.03
N LEU A 29 -47.33 -28.70 -1.04
CA LEU A 29 -46.62 -29.95 -0.76
C LEU A 29 -46.21 -30.01 0.71
N ASP A 30 -46.51 -31.11 1.34
CA ASP A 30 -46.06 -31.45 2.69
C ASP A 30 -45.03 -32.60 2.64
N ILE A 31 -43.92 -32.49 3.38
CA ILE A 31 -42.90 -33.52 3.51
C ILE A 31 -42.65 -33.74 5.01
N ASP A 32 -42.70 -34.98 5.43
CA ASP A 32 -42.49 -35.34 6.82
C ASP A 32 -41.00 -35.50 7.14
N ARG A 33 -40.65 -35.47 8.43
CA ARG A 33 -39.27 -35.63 8.88
C ARG A 33 -38.78 -37.08 8.61
N GLY A 34 -37.59 -37.17 8.02
CA GLY A 34 -36.98 -38.48 7.70
C GLY A 34 -37.47 -39.07 6.36
N GLU A 35 -38.37 -38.41 5.62
CA GLU A 35 -38.74 -38.85 4.26
C GLU A 35 -37.57 -38.73 3.28
N PHE A 36 -37.53 -39.68 2.34
CA PHE A 36 -36.68 -39.57 1.14
C PHE A 36 -37.61 -39.33 -0.08
N VAL A 37 -37.64 -38.10 -0.55
CA VAL A 37 -38.54 -37.67 -1.61
C VAL A 37 -37.76 -37.38 -2.91
N ALA A 38 -38.21 -37.99 -4.02
CA ALA A 38 -37.72 -37.68 -5.36
C ALA A 38 -38.68 -36.71 -6.08
N ILE A 39 -38.18 -35.59 -6.52
CA ILE A 39 -38.92 -34.64 -7.39
C ILE A 39 -38.49 -34.90 -8.82
N VAL A 40 -39.43 -35.36 -9.65
CA VAL A 40 -39.21 -35.73 -11.05
C VAL A 40 -40.00 -34.87 -12.01
N GLY A 41 -39.63 -34.85 -13.28
CA GLY A 41 -40.38 -34.13 -14.33
C GLY A 41 -39.48 -33.67 -15.48
N PRO A 42 -40.05 -33.07 -16.55
CA PRO A 42 -39.27 -32.62 -17.70
C PRO A 42 -38.33 -31.47 -17.37
N SER A 43 -37.29 -31.26 -18.21
CA SER A 43 -36.43 -30.08 -18.12
C SER A 43 -37.28 -28.81 -18.29
N GLY A 44 -36.98 -27.78 -17.47
CA GLY A 44 -37.79 -26.55 -17.46
C GLY A 44 -39.07 -26.61 -16.64
N GLY A 45 -39.47 -27.77 -16.11
CA GLY A 45 -40.71 -27.96 -15.34
C GLY A 45 -40.77 -27.29 -13.97
N GLY A 46 -39.75 -26.57 -13.52
CA GLY A 46 -39.75 -25.83 -12.24
C GLY A 46 -39.06 -26.54 -11.09
N LYS A 47 -38.51 -27.76 -11.28
CA LYS A 47 -37.86 -28.57 -10.21
C LYS A 47 -36.75 -27.86 -9.45
N SER A 48 -35.74 -27.35 -10.16
CA SER A 48 -34.63 -26.61 -9.53
C SER A 48 -35.08 -25.29 -8.89
N THR A 49 -36.16 -24.67 -9.40
CA THR A 49 -36.78 -23.49 -8.76
C THR A 49 -37.40 -23.87 -7.42
N LEU A 50 -38.13 -25.02 -7.35
CA LEU A 50 -38.66 -25.51 -6.10
C LEU A 50 -37.54 -25.85 -5.11
N LEU A 51 -36.46 -26.54 -5.56
CA LEU A 51 -35.31 -26.84 -4.74
C LEU A 51 -34.63 -25.57 -4.17
N ASN A 52 -34.53 -24.52 -4.98
CA ASN A 52 -34.01 -23.22 -4.54
C ASN A 52 -34.86 -22.57 -3.45
N ILE A 53 -36.19 -22.68 -3.54
CA ILE A 53 -37.11 -22.17 -2.51
C ILE A 53 -36.97 -23.00 -1.23
N LEU A 54 -36.99 -24.34 -1.33
CA LEU A 54 -36.76 -25.23 -0.18
C LEU A 54 -35.42 -24.96 0.49
N GLY A 55 -34.39 -24.61 -0.29
CA GLY A 55 -33.07 -24.26 0.16
C GLY A 55 -32.91 -22.83 0.66
N LEU A 56 -33.94 -22.02 0.68
CA LEU A 56 -33.86 -20.58 1.03
C LEU A 56 -32.83 -19.82 0.18
N LEU A 57 -32.65 -20.24 -1.07
CA LEU A 57 -31.78 -19.55 -2.05
C LEU A 57 -32.55 -18.52 -2.88
N ASP A 58 -33.87 -18.73 -2.98
CA ASP A 58 -34.80 -17.82 -3.66
C ASP A 58 -36.12 -17.72 -2.85
N ASP A 59 -36.86 -16.63 -3.02
CA ASP A 59 -38.12 -16.40 -2.35
C ASP A 59 -39.29 -16.76 -3.30
N PRO A 60 -40.41 -17.28 -2.82
CA PRO A 60 -41.65 -17.38 -3.61
C PRO A 60 -42.16 -15.99 -3.98
N SER A 61 -42.80 -15.88 -5.14
CA SER A 61 -43.50 -14.65 -5.54
C SER A 61 -44.85 -14.49 -4.81
N SER A 62 -45.48 -15.62 -4.47
CA SER A 62 -46.68 -15.71 -3.64
C SER A 62 -46.74 -17.06 -2.93
N GLY A 63 -47.61 -17.20 -1.93
CA GLY A 63 -47.71 -18.39 -1.09
C GLY A 63 -46.81 -18.35 0.13
N GLN A 64 -46.75 -19.46 0.88
CA GLN A 64 -46.00 -19.56 2.11
C GLN A 64 -45.17 -20.84 2.14
N TYR A 65 -43.96 -20.73 2.74
CA TYR A 65 -43.10 -21.85 3.02
C TYR A 65 -42.80 -21.90 4.53
N ALA A 66 -43.09 -23.05 5.14
CA ALA A 66 -42.72 -23.32 6.52
C ALA A 66 -41.73 -24.50 6.59
N LEU A 67 -40.68 -24.35 7.40
CA LEU A 67 -39.70 -25.37 7.72
C LEU A 67 -39.68 -25.60 9.22
N ASP A 68 -39.90 -26.84 9.64
CA ASP A 68 -39.91 -27.21 11.06
C ASP A 68 -40.94 -26.40 11.88
N GLY A 69 -42.10 -26.12 11.28
CA GLY A 69 -43.21 -25.34 11.87
C GLY A 69 -43.02 -23.81 11.84
N GLU A 70 -41.88 -23.30 11.39
CA GLU A 70 -41.60 -21.85 11.29
C GLU A 70 -41.75 -21.37 9.83
N ILE A 71 -42.47 -20.25 9.61
CA ILE A 71 -42.52 -19.61 8.29
C ILE A 71 -41.17 -19.00 8.00
N VAL A 72 -40.55 -19.39 6.88
CA VAL A 72 -39.22 -18.99 6.47
C VAL A 72 -39.22 -18.27 5.11
N THR A 73 -38.29 -17.33 4.96
CA THR A 73 -38.06 -16.59 3.71
C THR A 73 -36.55 -16.50 3.43
N ALA A 74 -36.18 -16.46 2.16
CA ALA A 74 -34.78 -16.27 1.72
C ALA A 74 -34.27 -14.84 1.89
N GLY A 75 -35.11 -13.92 2.36
CA GLY A 75 -34.87 -12.48 2.47
C GLY A 75 -33.47 -12.08 2.93
N ARG A 76 -33.07 -10.84 2.71
CA ARG A 76 -31.71 -10.30 2.96
C ARG A 76 -31.27 -10.29 4.44
N GLY A 77 -32.02 -10.91 5.35
CA GLY A 77 -31.68 -11.02 6.78
C GLY A 77 -30.74 -12.19 7.08
N GLY A 78 -29.96 -12.05 8.13
CA GLY A 78 -29.05 -13.10 8.63
C GLY A 78 -29.75 -14.40 9.05
N THR A 79 -31.08 -14.41 9.19
CA THR A 79 -31.91 -15.56 9.59
C THR A 79 -31.85 -16.67 8.54
N ALA A 80 -32.12 -16.37 7.26
CA ALA A 80 -32.06 -17.37 6.19
C ALA A 80 -30.66 -18.01 6.07
N ALA A 81 -29.61 -17.19 6.14
CA ALA A 81 -28.23 -17.69 6.12
C ALA A 81 -27.93 -18.61 7.30
N ARG A 82 -28.48 -18.30 8.47
CA ARG A 82 -28.34 -19.12 9.66
C ARG A 82 -29.13 -20.44 9.52
N THR A 83 -30.35 -20.39 9.04
CA THR A 83 -31.17 -21.60 8.80
C THR A 83 -30.49 -22.52 7.79
N ARG A 84 -29.91 -21.98 6.70
CA ARG A 84 -29.12 -22.76 5.75
C ARG A 84 -27.91 -23.43 6.44
N ALA A 85 -27.12 -22.64 7.19
CA ALA A 85 -25.96 -23.19 7.88
C ALA A 85 -26.31 -24.30 8.88
N GLU A 86 -27.45 -24.19 9.59
CA GLU A 86 -27.80 -25.07 10.70
C GLU A 86 -28.69 -26.25 10.30
N LYS A 87 -29.58 -26.07 9.31
CA LYS A 87 -30.62 -27.06 8.99
C LYS A 87 -30.52 -27.66 7.59
N ILE A 88 -29.80 -27.02 6.62
CA ILE A 88 -29.87 -27.41 5.21
C ILE A 88 -28.47 -27.80 4.69
N GLY A 89 -28.34 -29.00 4.18
CA GLY A 89 -27.17 -29.46 3.42
C GLY A 89 -27.46 -29.48 1.92
N PHE A 90 -26.53 -29.01 1.10
CA PHE A 90 -26.68 -28.98 -0.36
C PHE A 90 -25.70 -29.92 -1.05
N VAL A 91 -26.22 -30.69 -2.00
CA VAL A 91 -25.48 -31.52 -2.95
C VAL A 91 -25.84 -31.06 -4.36
N PHE A 92 -24.94 -30.36 -5.04
CA PHE A 92 -25.18 -29.78 -6.38
C PHE A 92 -24.65 -30.70 -7.48
N GLN A 93 -25.27 -30.64 -8.66
CA GLN A 93 -24.84 -31.34 -9.87
C GLN A 93 -23.42 -30.94 -10.30
N ALA A 94 -23.07 -29.66 -10.22
CA ALA A 94 -21.75 -29.13 -10.57
C ALA A 94 -20.74 -29.18 -9.43
N PHE A 95 -21.01 -29.96 -8.35
CA PHE A 95 -20.21 -30.12 -7.13
C PHE A 95 -20.02 -28.81 -6.34
N HIS A 96 -19.66 -27.70 -6.99
CA HIS A 96 -19.35 -26.40 -6.38
C HIS A 96 -18.40 -26.52 -5.18
N LEU A 97 -17.23 -27.10 -5.43
CA LEU A 97 -16.14 -27.23 -4.46
C LEU A 97 -15.07 -26.16 -4.71
N LEU A 98 -14.18 -25.98 -3.74
CA LEU A 98 -13.03 -25.07 -3.86
C LEU A 98 -11.92 -25.76 -4.67
N GLU A 99 -11.95 -25.65 -6.00
CA GLU A 99 -11.16 -26.45 -6.95
C GLU A 99 -9.66 -26.53 -6.66
N LYS A 100 -9.02 -25.40 -6.34
CA LYS A 100 -7.56 -25.30 -6.11
C LYS A 100 -7.18 -25.35 -4.64
N ARG A 101 -8.05 -25.96 -3.81
CA ARG A 101 -7.86 -26.06 -2.37
C ARG A 101 -8.00 -27.53 -1.94
N PRO A 102 -7.50 -27.91 -0.75
CA PRO A 102 -7.73 -29.22 -0.17
C PRO A 102 -9.22 -29.57 -0.08
N ALA A 103 -9.56 -30.84 -0.22
CA ALA A 103 -10.95 -31.31 -0.09
C ALA A 103 -11.56 -30.91 1.26
N ALA A 104 -10.78 -31.00 2.34
CA ALA A 104 -11.16 -30.59 3.68
C ALA A 104 -11.69 -29.16 3.74
N ASP A 105 -11.06 -28.22 3.02
CA ASP A 105 -11.47 -26.81 3.00
C ASP A 105 -12.91 -26.63 2.51
N SER A 106 -13.34 -27.46 1.54
CA SER A 106 -14.72 -27.44 1.02
C SER A 106 -15.73 -27.99 2.03
N VAL A 107 -15.36 -29.01 2.79
CA VAL A 107 -16.21 -29.62 3.83
C VAL A 107 -16.32 -28.69 5.05
N GLU A 108 -15.20 -28.08 5.46
CA GLU A 108 -15.11 -27.22 6.64
C GLU A 108 -15.95 -25.92 6.53
N LEU A 109 -16.27 -25.45 5.31
CA LEU A 109 -16.99 -24.18 5.10
C LEU A 109 -18.32 -24.11 5.87
N GLY A 110 -19.15 -25.15 5.83
CA GLY A 110 -20.43 -25.18 6.53
C GLY A 110 -20.26 -25.03 8.04
N LEU A 111 -19.35 -25.78 8.59
CA LEU A 111 -18.99 -25.75 10.02
C LEU A 111 -18.43 -24.37 10.44
N MET A 112 -17.66 -23.74 9.57
CA MET A 112 -17.13 -22.40 9.79
C MET A 112 -18.27 -21.37 9.90
N TYR A 113 -19.28 -21.43 9.02
CA TYR A 113 -20.42 -20.52 9.06
C TYR A 113 -21.40 -20.81 10.19
N GLN A 114 -21.40 -22.03 10.73
CA GLN A 114 -22.08 -22.35 12.00
C GLN A 114 -21.36 -21.77 13.23
N GLY A 115 -20.11 -21.31 13.08
CA GLY A 115 -19.29 -20.75 14.15
C GLY A 115 -18.63 -21.80 15.03
N ILE A 116 -18.42 -23.01 14.53
CA ILE A 116 -17.73 -24.11 15.24
C ILE A 116 -16.23 -23.79 15.33
N GLY A 117 -15.62 -24.07 16.47
CA GLY A 117 -14.19 -23.86 16.70
C GLY A 117 -13.31 -24.73 15.80
N ARG A 118 -12.09 -24.28 15.50
CA ARG A 118 -11.20 -24.91 14.51
C ARG A 118 -10.96 -26.40 14.78
N ASP A 119 -10.61 -26.75 16.01
CA ASP A 119 -10.24 -28.14 16.34
C ASP A 119 -11.43 -29.07 16.16
N ALA A 120 -12.62 -28.63 16.60
CA ALA A 120 -13.85 -29.39 16.41
C ALA A 120 -14.24 -29.47 14.91
N ARG A 121 -13.99 -28.40 14.11
CA ARG A 121 -14.20 -28.43 12.66
C ARG A 121 -13.31 -29.46 11.98
N GLN A 122 -12.04 -29.52 12.37
CA GLN A 122 -11.09 -30.47 11.79
C GLN A 122 -11.55 -31.90 12.05
N VAL A 123 -11.90 -32.25 13.29
CA VAL A 123 -12.40 -33.57 13.64
C VAL A 123 -13.68 -33.93 12.87
N ALA A 124 -14.65 -33.02 12.84
CA ALA A 124 -15.90 -33.23 12.09
C ALA A 124 -15.67 -33.38 10.57
N THR A 125 -14.72 -32.65 10.01
CA THR A 125 -14.34 -32.73 8.60
C THR A 125 -13.69 -34.08 8.28
N GLU A 126 -12.78 -34.55 9.11
CA GLU A 126 -12.13 -35.86 8.97
C GLU A 126 -13.15 -37.00 9.06
N GLN A 127 -14.03 -36.97 10.06
CA GLN A 127 -15.12 -37.92 10.20
C GLN A 127 -16.08 -37.92 9.00
N ALA A 128 -16.45 -36.74 8.48
CA ALA A 128 -17.33 -36.65 7.33
C ALA A 128 -16.66 -37.18 6.05
N LEU A 129 -15.37 -36.98 5.86
CA LEU A 129 -14.63 -37.54 4.72
C LEU A 129 -14.45 -39.06 4.86
N GLU A 130 -14.23 -39.55 6.09
CA GLU A 130 -14.17 -40.97 6.36
C GLU A 130 -15.51 -41.65 6.08
N SER A 131 -16.65 -41.04 6.50
CA SER A 131 -17.99 -41.61 6.29
C SER A 131 -18.34 -41.83 4.81
N VAL A 132 -17.78 -41.02 3.90
CA VAL A 132 -17.96 -41.15 2.45
C VAL A 132 -16.82 -41.97 1.79
N GLY A 133 -15.96 -42.64 2.56
CA GLY A 133 -14.87 -43.46 2.07
C GLY A 133 -13.71 -42.67 1.43
N LEU A 134 -13.40 -41.50 1.96
CA LEU A 134 -12.31 -40.63 1.49
C LEU A 134 -11.34 -40.17 2.60
N PRO A 135 -10.93 -41.03 3.56
CA PRO A 135 -10.08 -40.59 4.67
C PRO A 135 -8.73 -40.04 4.23
N ASP A 136 -8.13 -40.61 3.16
CA ASP A 136 -6.81 -40.24 2.65
C ASP A 136 -6.83 -39.01 1.75
N LYS A 137 -8.01 -38.39 1.49
CA LYS A 137 -8.17 -37.29 0.54
C LYS A 137 -8.28 -35.92 1.21
N THR A 138 -8.17 -35.85 2.51
CA THR A 138 -8.33 -34.63 3.32
C THR A 138 -7.47 -33.47 2.81
N THR A 139 -6.20 -33.72 2.52
CA THR A 139 -5.23 -32.69 2.05
C THR A 139 -5.09 -32.60 0.53
N GLN A 140 -5.73 -33.51 -0.20
CA GLN A 140 -5.63 -33.56 -1.66
C GLN A 140 -6.43 -32.41 -2.30
N SER A 141 -5.85 -31.76 -3.33
CA SER A 141 -6.54 -30.70 -4.07
C SER A 141 -7.76 -31.26 -4.81
N VAL A 142 -8.91 -30.56 -4.70
CA VAL A 142 -10.16 -30.94 -5.37
C VAL A 142 -9.99 -31.09 -6.88
N SER A 143 -9.13 -30.28 -7.52
CA SER A 143 -8.89 -30.36 -8.97
C SER A 143 -8.28 -31.70 -9.43
N THR A 144 -7.66 -32.46 -8.53
CA THR A 144 -7.05 -33.76 -8.84
C THR A 144 -7.95 -34.96 -8.51
N LEU A 145 -9.15 -34.71 -7.98
CA LEU A 145 -10.13 -35.74 -7.66
C LEU A 145 -10.95 -36.16 -8.89
N SER A 146 -11.34 -37.43 -8.95
CA SER A 146 -12.31 -37.92 -9.95
C SER A 146 -13.71 -37.31 -9.72
N GLY A 147 -14.60 -37.38 -10.71
CA GLY A 147 -15.98 -36.90 -10.60
C GLY A 147 -16.72 -37.51 -9.40
N GLY A 148 -16.65 -38.83 -9.25
CA GLY A 148 -17.25 -39.54 -8.12
C GLY A 148 -16.63 -39.15 -6.76
N GLN A 149 -15.31 -38.92 -6.70
CA GLN A 149 -14.68 -38.42 -5.48
C GLN A 149 -15.13 -37.00 -5.14
N ARG A 150 -15.23 -36.11 -6.14
CA ARG A 150 -15.75 -34.73 -5.96
C ARG A 150 -17.18 -34.75 -5.44
N GLN A 151 -18.05 -35.63 -5.97
CA GLN A 151 -19.41 -35.76 -5.49
C GLN A 151 -19.46 -36.22 -4.03
N ARG A 152 -18.64 -37.21 -3.66
CA ARG A 152 -18.54 -37.68 -2.27
C ARG A 152 -18.02 -36.59 -1.32
N VAL A 153 -17.10 -35.73 -1.76
CA VAL A 153 -16.70 -34.54 -0.99
C VAL A 153 -17.86 -33.54 -0.82
N ALA A 154 -18.70 -33.35 -1.85
CA ALA A 154 -19.90 -32.52 -1.74
C ALA A 154 -20.94 -33.10 -0.76
N ILE A 155 -21.08 -34.42 -0.71
CA ILE A 155 -21.91 -35.10 0.29
C ILE A 155 -21.31 -34.97 1.69
N ALA A 156 -20.00 -35.19 1.84
CA ALA A 156 -19.31 -34.99 3.13
C ALA A 156 -19.53 -33.57 3.67
N ARG A 157 -19.52 -32.54 2.79
CA ARG A 157 -19.84 -31.15 3.16
C ARG A 157 -21.27 -31.02 3.71
N ALA A 158 -22.24 -31.70 3.14
CA ALA A 158 -23.63 -31.66 3.61
C ALA A 158 -23.80 -32.42 4.94
N VAL A 159 -23.12 -33.54 5.08
CA VAL A 159 -23.17 -34.39 6.30
C VAL A 159 -22.46 -33.74 7.48
N ALA A 160 -21.28 -33.15 7.26
CA ALA A 160 -20.47 -32.56 8.31
C ALA A 160 -21.24 -31.53 9.17
N THR A 161 -22.21 -30.83 8.59
CA THR A 161 -23.03 -29.84 9.29
C THR A 161 -24.16 -30.43 10.14
N ASN A 162 -24.35 -31.73 10.15
CA ASN A 162 -25.50 -32.43 10.79
C ASN A 162 -26.86 -31.82 10.33
N ALA A 163 -26.96 -31.50 9.05
CA ALA A 163 -28.15 -30.91 8.47
C ALA A 163 -29.35 -31.87 8.57
N THR A 164 -30.50 -31.35 9.02
CA THR A 164 -31.75 -32.12 9.12
C THR A 164 -32.47 -32.28 7.78
N LEU A 165 -32.14 -31.43 6.81
CA LEU A 165 -32.64 -31.42 5.43
C LEU A 165 -31.48 -31.49 4.45
N ILE A 166 -31.43 -32.48 3.59
CA ILE A 166 -30.47 -32.54 2.48
C ILE A 166 -31.21 -32.33 1.17
N LEU A 167 -30.78 -31.34 0.42
CA LEU A 167 -31.29 -30.99 -0.89
C LEU A 167 -30.26 -31.37 -1.96
N ALA A 168 -30.61 -32.30 -2.84
CA ALA A 168 -29.74 -32.79 -3.88
C ALA A 168 -30.28 -32.46 -5.28
N ASP A 169 -29.54 -31.73 -6.08
CA ASP A 169 -29.85 -31.43 -7.48
C ASP A 169 -29.04 -32.33 -8.41
N GLU A 170 -29.67 -33.29 -9.07
CA GLU A 170 -29.07 -34.25 -10.00
C GLU A 170 -27.76 -34.90 -9.43
N PRO A 171 -27.79 -35.53 -8.22
CA PRO A 171 -26.58 -35.92 -7.51
C PRO A 171 -25.73 -36.98 -8.24
N THR A 172 -26.30 -37.65 -9.24
CA THR A 172 -25.60 -38.69 -10.03
C THR A 172 -25.41 -38.32 -11.50
N GLY A 173 -25.90 -37.15 -11.95
CA GLY A 173 -25.98 -36.80 -13.36
C GLY A 173 -24.62 -36.70 -14.09
N ASN A 174 -23.53 -36.51 -13.37
CA ASN A 174 -22.17 -36.41 -13.92
C ASN A 174 -21.28 -37.63 -13.57
N LEU A 175 -21.90 -38.76 -13.17
CA LEU A 175 -21.19 -39.94 -12.70
C LEU A 175 -21.46 -41.16 -13.60
N ASP A 176 -20.49 -42.07 -13.65
CA ASP A 176 -20.73 -43.41 -14.18
C ASP A 176 -21.65 -44.23 -13.22
N SER A 177 -22.20 -45.30 -13.71
CA SER A 177 -23.16 -46.14 -12.96
C SER A 177 -22.62 -46.69 -11.65
N ALA A 178 -21.33 -47.05 -11.59
CA ALA A 178 -20.70 -47.58 -10.39
C ALA A 178 -20.57 -46.49 -9.31
N ASN A 179 -20.10 -45.31 -9.66
CA ASN A 179 -20.01 -44.18 -8.75
C ASN A 179 -21.40 -43.63 -8.37
N ALA A 180 -22.37 -43.68 -9.28
CA ALA A 180 -23.76 -43.30 -9.00
C ALA A 180 -24.38 -44.20 -7.90
N ALA A 181 -24.20 -45.51 -7.98
CA ALA A 181 -24.68 -46.45 -6.96
C ALA A 181 -24.09 -46.13 -5.57
N VAL A 182 -22.78 -45.89 -5.49
CA VAL A 182 -22.12 -45.51 -4.21
C VAL A 182 -22.69 -44.24 -3.62
N VAL A 183 -22.97 -43.22 -4.46
CA VAL A 183 -23.58 -41.95 -4.01
C VAL A 183 -25.00 -42.15 -3.50
N LEU A 184 -25.80 -42.99 -4.16
CA LEU A 184 -27.17 -43.30 -3.73
C LEU A 184 -27.19 -44.10 -2.42
N ASP A 185 -26.32 -45.10 -2.29
CA ASP A 185 -26.20 -45.90 -1.04
C ASP A 185 -25.83 -44.98 0.13
N GLU A 186 -24.96 -43.97 -0.10
CA GLU A 186 -24.61 -43.00 0.92
C GLU A 186 -25.78 -42.08 1.30
N LEU A 187 -26.56 -41.61 0.33
CA LEU A 187 -27.77 -40.82 0.60
C LEU A 187 -28.81 -41.65 1.40
N GLU A 188 -29.02 -42.93 1.03
CA GLU A 188 -29.90 -43.79 1.81
C GLU A 188 -29.39 -44.03 3.25
N ARG A 189 -28.08 -44.20 3.43
CA ARG A 189 -27.46 -44.32 4.75
C ARG A 189 -27.73 -43.09 5.62
N ILE A 190 -27.60 -41.88 5.03
CA ILE A 190 -27.86 -40.61 5.70
C ILE A 190 -29.34 -40.49 6.06
N ASN A 191 -30.24 -40.88 5.15
CA ASN A 191 -31.70 -40.87 5.39
C ASN A 191 -32.07 -41.86 6.54
N ARG A 192 -31.53 -43.07 6.55
CA ARG A 192 -31.69 -44.04 7.68
C ARG A 192 -31.19 -43.49 9.00
N GLY A 193 -30.21 -42.56 8.97
CA GLY A 193 -29.77 -41.78 10.13
C GLY A 193 -30.72 -40.67 10.58
N GLY A 194 -31.90 -40.52 9.95
CA GLY A 194 -32.96 -39.58 10.33
C GLY A 194 -32.99 -38.26 9.58
N ALA A 195 -32.08 -38.02 8.62
CA ALA A 195 -32.14 -36.81 7.79
C ALA A 195 -33.26 -36.92 6.74
N THR A 196 -33.99 -35.83 6.52
CA THR A 196 -34.94 -35.68 5.40
C THR A 196 -34.18 -35.41 4.13
N ILE A 197 -34.44 -36.15 3.05
CA ILE A 197 -33.76 -35.98 1.77
C ILE A 197 -34.78 -35.60 0.69
N VAL A 198 -34.47 -34.51 -0.04
CA VAL A 198 -35.21 -34.15 -1.24
C VAL A 198 -34.26 -34.14 -2.42
N VAL A 199 -34.46 -35.05 -3.35
CA VAL A 199 -33.63 -35.16 -4.55
C VAL A 199 -34.41 -34.71 -5.78
N VAL A 200 -33.85 -33.85 -6.58
CA VAL A 200 -34.34 -33.50 -7.91
C VAL A 200 -33.60 -34.35 -8.93
N THR A 201 -34.31 -35.08 -9.77
CA THR A 201 -33.68 -35.94 -10.76
C THR A 201 -34.58 -36.21 -11.96
N HIS A 202 -33.95 -36.56 -13.09
CA HIS A 202 -34.61 -37.15 -14.24
C HIS A 202 -34.29 -38.66 -14.39
N SER A 203 -33.41 -39.20 -13.53
CA SER A 203 -33.05 -40.62 -13.55
C SER A 203 -34.10 -41.48 -12.84
N PRO A 204 -34.65 -42.50 -13.53
CA PRO A 204 -35.59 -43.46 -12.92
C PRO A 204 -34.93 -44.24 -11.78
N GLU A 205 -33.61 -44.50 -11.87
CA GLU A 205 -32.88 -45.27 -10.85
C GLU A 205 -32.82 -44.51 -9.53
N VAL A 206 -32.58 -43.19 -9.59
CA VAL A 206 -32.57 -42.32 -8.42
C VAL A 206 -33.98 -42.22 -7.81
N ALA A 207 -35.01 -42.05 -8.66
CA ALA A 207 -36.39 -42.00 -8.20
C ALA A 207 -36.84 -43.31 -7.56
N ALA A 208 -36.35 -44.47 -8.05
CA ALA A 208 -36.69 -45.77 -7.49
C ALA A 208 -36.14 -46.01 -6.07
N ARG A 209 -35.10 -45.28 -5.66
CA ARG A 209 -34.54 -45.35 -4.29
C ARG A 209 -35.31 -44.48 -3.28
N ALA A 210 -36.10 -43.53 -3.74
CA ALA A 210 -36.89 -42.68 -2.86
C ALA A 210 -38.16 -43.40 -2.38
N SER A 211 -38.58 -43.13 -1.14
CA SER A 211 -39.83 -43.62 -0.58
C SER A 211 -41.06 -42.95 -1.15
N ARG A 212 -40.91 -41.76 -1.75
CA ARG A 212 -41.97 -40.98 -2.33
C ARG A 212 -41.51 -40.25 -3.58
N THR A 213 -42.33 -40.21 -4.61
CA THR A 213 -42.03 -39.53 -5.87
C THR A 213 -43.09 -38.47 -6.17
N VAL A 214 -42.66 -37.22 -6.29
CA VAL A 214 -43.46 -36.06 -6.63
C VAL A 214 -43.13 -35.63 -8.06
N ARG A 215 -44.13 -35.64 -8.95
CA ARG A 215 -43.96 -35.25 -10.35
C ARG A 215 -44.40 -33.81 -10.57
N ILE A 216 -43.49 -32.99 -11.07
CA ILE A 216 -43.75 -31.58 -11.40
C ILE A 216 -43.72 -31.40 -12.92
N ILE A 217 -44.79 -30.81 -13.47
CA ILE A 217 -44.92 -30.47 -14.88
C ILE A 217 -45.44 -29.05 -14.96
N ASP A 218 -44.81 -28.21 -15.80
CA ASP A 218 -45.17 -26.81 -16.02
C ASP A 218 -45.40 -25.98 -14.76
N GLY A 219 -44.57 -26.26 -13.74
CA GLY A 219 -44.59 -25.55 -12.47
C GLY A 219 -45.65 -26.00 -11.47
N SER A 220 -46.41 -27.07 -11.74
CA SER A 220 -47.45 -27.60 -10.86
C SER A 220 -47.20 -29.05 -10.49
N VAL A 221 -47.65 -29.48 -9.30
CA VAL A 221 -47.59 -30.88 -8.86
C VAL A 221 -48.71 -31.66 -9.59
N HIS A 222 -48.30 -32.69 -10.35
CA HIS A 222 -49.22 -33.54 -11.12
C HIS A 222 -49.51 -34.86 -10.40
N THR A 223 -48.52 -35.55 -9.88
CA THR A 223 -48.70 -36.79 -9.13
C THR A 223 -47.79 -36.77 -7.90
N ASP A 224 -48.29 -37.39 -6.84
CA ASP A 224 -47.60 -37.51 -5.54
C ASP A 224 -47.83 -38.95 -5.06
N GLU A 225 -46.86 -39.81 -5.36
CA GLU A 225 -46.98 -41.28 -5.14
C GLU A 225 -46.04 -41.69 -4.03
N THR A 226 -46.61 -42.21 -2.95
CA THR A 226 -45.85 -42.87 -1.87
C THR A 226 -45.71 -44.35 -2.17
N ARG A 227 -44.49 -44.84 -2.23
CA ARG A 227 -44.20 -46.25 -2.39
C ARG A 227 -44.40 -46.93 -1.05
N SER A 228 -45.32 -47.89 -0.94
CA SER A 228 -45.33 -48.77 0.23
C SER A 228 -44.01 -49.51 0.32
N PRO A 229 -43.33 -49.52 1.44
CA PRO A 229 -42.14 -50.32 1.58
C PRO A 229 -42.52 -51.81 1.42
N GLU A 230 -41.96 -52.50 0.41
CA GLU A 230 -41.85 -53.95 0.45
C GLU A 230 -41.08 -54.27 1.74
N ALA A 231 -41.71 -55.04 2.63
CA ALA A 231 -41.10 -55.40 3.91
C ALA A 231 -39.73 -56.02 3.66
N PRO A 232 -38.64 -55.49 4.25
CA PRO A 232 -37.38 -56.16 4.19
C PRO A 232 -37.45 -57.44 4.97
N ASP A 233 -36.95 -58.50 4.36
CA ASP A 233 -36.75 -59.81 4.98
C ASP A 233 -35.98 -59.68 6.30
N ASP A 234 -36.56 -60.30 7.32
CA ASP A 234 -36.15 -60.29 8.71
C ASP A 234 -34.70 -60.79 8.87
N GLY A 235 -33.81 -59.96 9.28
CA GLY A 235 -32.47 -60.43 9.60
C GLY A 235 -31.54 -59.38 10.19
N ARG A 236 -31.61 -59.25 11.52
CA ARG A 236 -30.67 -58.62 12.43
C ARG A 236 -30.92 -57.18 12.83
N ASP A 237 -31.49 -57.03 14.01
CA ASP A 237 -31.25 -55.96 14.96
C ASP A 237 -29.74 -55.85 15.25
N GLU A 238 -29.04 -55.00 14.51
CA GLU A 238 -27.89 -54.32 15.05
C GLU A 238 -28.36 -52.95 15.53
N PRO A 239 -28.17 -52.59 16.81
CA PRO A 239 -28.47 -51.25 17.28
C PRO A 239 -27.65 -50.26 16.43
N GLY A 240 -28.34 -49.47 15.60
CA GLY A 240 -27.71 -48.38 14.90
C GLY A 240 -26.93 -47.55 15.92
N PRO A 241 -25.78 -46.96 15.53
CA PRO A 241 -25.02 -46.14 16.46
C PRO A 241 -25.99 -45.09 17.00
N GLU A 242 -26.25 -45.19 18.32
CA GLU A 242 -27.01 -44.16 19.05
C GLU A 242 -26.58 -42.82 18.54
N ALA A 243 -27.57 -41.98 18.19
CA ALA A 243 -27.35 -40.62 17.78
C ALA A 243 -26.30 -40.03 18.70
N ALA A 244 -25.05 -40.00 18.22
CA ALA A 244 -23.91 -39.51 18.97
C ALA A 244 -24.21 -38.08 19.35
N THR A 245 -24.78 -38.01 20.52
CA THR A 245 -24.94 -36.88 21.42
C THR A 245 -24.57 -35.51 20.79
N THR A 246 -25.59 -34.72 20.68
CA THR A 246 -25.63 -33.26 20.48
C THR A 246 -24.69 -32.48 21.44
N SER A 247 -23.81 -33.11 22.17
CA SER A 247 -22.90 -32.50 23.15
C SER A 247 -21.45 -32.32 22.67
N ALA A 248 -21.07 -32.79 21.45
CA ALA A 248 -19.69 -32.67 20.98
C ALA A 248 -19.33 -31.31 20.40
N PHE A 249 -20.32 -30.52 19.98
CA PHE A 249 -20.06 -29.16 19.49
C PHE A 249 -20.16 -28.18 20.66
N GLY A 250 -19.00 -27.80 21.23
CA GLY A 250 -18.88 -26.79 22.27
C GLY A 250 -19.58 -25.49 21.87
N LYS A 251 -19.81 -24.59 22.83
CA LYS A 251 -20.54 -23.33 22.67
C LYS A 251 -20.29 -22.69 21.30
N ARG A 252 -21.36 -22.56 20.50
CA ARG A 252 -21.34 -21.86 19.21
C ARG A 252 -20.72 -20.47 19.37
N THR A 253 -19.55 -20.26 18.81
CA THR A 253 -18.87 -18.97 18.82
C THR A 253 -19.20 -18.24 17.52
N ARG A 254 -19.26 -16.90 17.58
CA ARG A 254 -19.39 -16.09 16.37
C ARG A 254 -18.18 -16.37 15.45
N LEU A 255 -18.37 -16.31 14.13
CA LEU A 255 -17.29 -16.41 13.16
C LEU A 255 -16.13 -15.47 13.56
N ARG A 256 -14.94 -16.03 13.76
CA ARG A 256 -13.78 -15.26 14.20
C ARG A 256 -13.15 -14.53 13.02
N THR A 257 -12.69 -13.32 13.23
CA THR A 257 -11.93 -12.56 12.21
C THR A 257 -10.72 -13.35 11.71
N ALA A 258 -10.09 -14.13 12.59
CA ALA A 258 -8.96 -15.00 12.24
C ALA A 258 -9.33 -16.07 11.19
N ASP A 259 -10.56 -16.61 11.20
CA ASP A 259 -11.00 -17.58 10.21
C ASP A 259 -11.18 -16.94 8.84
N ILE A 260 -11.73 -15.71 8.79
CA ILE A 260 -11.85 -14.92 7.54
C ILE A 260 -10.48 -14.59 6.97
N LEU A 261 -9.53 -14.17 7.81
CA LEU A 261 -8.17 -13.85 7.37
C LEU A 261 -7.44 -15.08 6.82
N ARG A 262 -7.59 -16.23 7.45
CA ARG A 262 -7.00 -17.49 6.96
C ARG A 262 -7.62 -17.93 5.63
N ASP A 263 -8.95 -17.87 5.53
CA ASP A 263 -9.67 -18.22 4.30
C ASP A 263 -9.27 -17.27 3.14
N ALA A 264 -9.14 -15.96 3.43
CA ALA A 264 -8.64 -14.97 2.47
C ALA A 264 -7.21 -15.27 2.03
N TRP A 265 -6.30 -15.59 2.96
CA TRP A 265 -4.93 -15.96 2.64
C TRP A 265 -4.85 -17.23 1.79
N ALA A 266 -5.61 -18.28 2.13
CA ALA A 266 -5.69 -19.50 1.35
C ALA A 266 -6.23 -19.24 -0.07
N SER A 267 -7.21 -18.34 -0.21
CA SER A 267 -7.75 -17.91 -1.51
C SER A 267 -6.71 -17.18 -2.36
N VAL A 268 -5.98 -16.23 -1.78
CA VAL A 268 -4.87 -15.50 -2.44
C VAL A 268 -3.81 -16.47 -2.96
N ARG A 269 -3.39 -17.43 -2.11
CA ARG A 269 -2.37 -18.42 -2.44
C ARG A 269 -2.81 -19.42 -3.52
N SER A 270 -4.11 -19.72 -3.61
CA SER A 270 -4.65 -20.66 -4.60
C SER A 270 -4.66 -20.12 -6.05
N ARG A 271 -4.46 -18.80 -6.24
CA ARG A 271 -4.56 -18.12 -7.55
C ARG A 271 -3.39 -17.17 -7.83
N PRO A 272 -2.15 -17.67 -7.90
CA PRO A 272 -0.94 -16.85 -7.93
C PRO A 272 -0.90 -15.87 -9.12
N GLY A 273 -1.33 -16.27 -10.32
CA GLY A 273 -1.30 -15.40 -11.50
C GLY A 273 -2.23 -14.19 -11.38
N GLN A 274 -3.44 -14.38 -10.84
CA GLN A 274 -4.39 -13.30 -10.62
C GLN A 274 -3.93 -12.36 -9.51
N THR A 275 -3.44 -12.93 -8.41
CA THR A 275 -2.87 -12.21 -7.28
C THR A 275 -1.68 -11.36 -7.72
N PHE A 276 -0.78 -11.92 -8.54
CA PHE A 276 0.38 -11.19 -9.05
C PHE A 276 -0.03 -9.98 -9.90
N GLY A 277 -0.99 -10.16 -10.84
CA GLY A 277 -1.47 -9.04 -11.67
C GLY A 277 -2.09 -7.90 -10.84
N GLN A 278 -2.88 -8.24 -9.83
CA GLN A 278 -3.47 -7.26 -8.92
C GLN A 278 -2.42 -6.59 -8.03
N ALA A 279 -1.48 -7.34 -7.47
CA ALA A 279 -0.39 -6.82 -6.64
C ALA A 279 0.55 -5.92 -7.46
N ALA A 280 0.83 -6.25 -8.73
CA ALA A 280 1.64 -5.43 -9.62
C ALA A 280 1.03 -4.04 -9.86
N ALA A 281 -0.29 -3.95 -10.05
CA ALA A 281 -0.97 -2.66 -10.21
C ALA A 281 -0.79 -1.76 -8.97
N VAL A 282 -0.89 -2.33 -7.77
CA VAL A 282 -0.64 -1.60 -6.51
C VAL A 282 0.85 -1.27 -6.37
N ALA A 283 1.73 -2.22 -6.73
CA ALA A 283 3.18 -2.03 -6.64
C ALA A 283 3.68 -0.87 -7.50
N ILE A 284 3.15 -0.69 -8.72
CA ILE A 284 3.52 0.43 -9.59
C ILE A 284 3.17 1.77 -8.93
N ALA A 285 1.98 1.91 -8.36
CA ALA A 285 1.56 3.15 -7.71
C ALA A 285 2.39 3.46 -6.45
N VAL A 286 2.66 2.43 -5.63
CA VAL A 286 3.51 2.57 -4.44
C VAL A 286 4.96 2.84 -4.83
N ALA A 287 5.48 2.20 -5.88
CA ALA A 287 6.82 2.46 -6.39
C ALA A 287 6.99 3.91 -6.86
N LEU A 288 5.98 4.44 -7.57
CA LEU A 288 5.97 5.84 -7.98
C LEU A 288 5.97 6.79 -6.76
N MET A 289 5.18 6.48 -5.74
CA MET A 289 5.16 7.25 -4.49
C MET A 289 6.53 7.23 -3.81
N VAL A 290 7.11 6.04 -3.63
CA VAL A 290 8.43 5.87 -2.97
C VAL A 290 9.52 6.57 -3.77
N ALA A 291 9.55 6.38 -5.09
CA ALA A 291 10.52 7.03 -5.97
C ALA A 291 10.40 8.56 -5.90
N THR A 292 9.18 9.09 -5.96
CA THR A 292 8.92 10.54 -5.90
C THR A 292 9.40 11.14 -4.57
N LEU A 293 9.05 10.52 -3.44
CA LEU A 293 9.45 11.00 -2.11
C LEU A 293 10.96 10.87 -1.90
N GLY A 294 11.56 9.74 -2.28
CA GLY A 294 12.98 9.50 -2.10
C GLY A 294 13.86 10.34 -3.01
N LEU A 295 13.49 10.52 -4.29
CA LEU A 295 14.21 11.42 -5.20
C LEU A 295 14.10 12.88 -4.76
N SER A 296 12.93 13.32 -4.27
CA SER A 296 12.77 14.66 -3.71
C SER A 296 13.67 14.90 -2.49
N ALA A 297 13.83 13.89 -1.63
CA ALA A 297 14.74 13.96 -0.47
C ALA A 297 16.21 14.02 -0.90
N SER A 298 16.61 13.17 -1.87
CA SER A 298 17.98 13.12 -2.40
C SER A 298 18.34 14.42 -3.15
N ALA A 299 17.44 14.95 -3.98
CA ALA A 299 17.64 16.21 -4.67
C ALA A 299 17.80 17.39 -3.70
N ARG A 300 17.00 17.44 -2.63
CA ARG A 300 17.14 18.47 -1.58
C ARG A 300 18.49 18.40 -0.90
N GLY A 301 18.94 17.20 -0.56
CA GLY A 301 20.27 17.00 0.03
C GLY A 301 21.38 17.51 -0.87
N GLN A 302 21.33 17.22 -2.16
CA GLN A 302 22.34 17.66 -3.13
C GLN A 302 22.33 19.18 -3.35
N VAL A 303 21.14 19.77 -3.50
CA VAL A 303 20.98 21.23 -3.63
C VAL A 303 21.53 21.92 -2.38
N SER A 304 21.19 21.43 -1.17
CA SER A 304 21.70 21.98 0.09
C SER A 304 23.23 21.95 0.14
N ALA A 305 23.82 20.81 -0.15
CA ALA A 305 25.28 20.65 -0.11
C ALA A 305 26.00 21.59 -1.09
N THR A 306 25.43 21.79 -2.28
CA THR A 306 26.01 22.69 -3.31
C THR A 306 25.88 24.16 -2.92
N PHE A 307 24.71 24.58 -2.39
CA PHE A 307 24.50 25.94 -1.88
C PHE A 307 25.40 26.24 -0.67
N ASP A 308 25.50 25.30 0.28
CA ASP A 308 26.32 25.49 1.47
C ASP A 308 27.81 25.55 1.15
N ALA A 309 28.27 24.82 0.12
CA ALA A 309 29.66 24.80 -0.29
C ALA A 309 30.12 26.11 -1.00
N HIS A 310 29.26 26.79 -1.75
CA HIS A 310 29.65 27.85 -2.67
C HIS A 310 29.10 29.24 -2.37
N LEU A 311 27.93 29.41 -1.78
CA LEU A 311 27.24 30.69 -1.71
C LEU A 311 26.96 31.24 -0.30
N ASN A 312 26.98 30.44 0.73
CA ASN A 312 26.51 30.86 2.06
C ASN A 312 27.61 31.04 3.12
N ARG A 313 28.89 31.19 2.71
CA ARG A 313 30.01 31.25 3.66
C ARG A 313 30.59 32.64 3.86
N GLU A 314 30.12 33.64 3.13
CA GLU A 314 30.72 34.98 3.08
C GLU A 314 29.87 35.99 3.84
N VAL A 315 30.45 36.61 4.87
CA VAL A 315 29.83 37.70 5.62
C VAL A 315 30.77 38.91 5.52
N SER A 316 30.18 40.10 5.26
CA SER A 316 30.95 41.37 5.35
C SER A 316 30.26 42.30 6.32
N ALA A 317 31.05 43.01 7.10
CA ALA A 317 30.61 44.02 8.03
C ALA A 317 31.31 45.32 7.72
N ARG A 318 30.53 46.31 7.25
CA ARG A 318 31.02 47.63 6.89
C ARG A 318 30.65 48.64 7.95
N TRP A 319 31.57 49.47 8.38
CA TRP A 319 31.31 50.58 9.28
C TRP A 319 30.55 51.66 8.54
N SER A 320 29.45 52.16 9.16
CA SER A 320 28.70 53.30 8.66
C SER A 320 28.55 54.36 9.74
N GLY A 321 29.02 55.58 9.46
CA GLY A 321 28.91 56.72 10.37
C GLY A 321 30.23 57.18 10.97
N ASP A 322 30.20 57.81 12.16
CA ASP A 322 31.37 58.37 12.81
C ASP A 322 32.40 57.28 13.18
N LEU A 323 33.61 57.42 12.61
CA LEU A 323 34.72 56.49 12.83
C LEU A 323 35.48 56.74 14.15
N ALA A 324 35.04 57.75 14.95
CA ALA A 324 35.69 58.10 16.22
C ALA A 324 35.66 56.97 17.27
N HIS A 325 34.74 56.01 17.13
CA HIS A 325 34.55 54.89 18.05
C HIS A 325 34.99 53.54 17.48
N LEU A 326 35.81 53.54 16.44
CA LEU A 326 36.41 52.34 15.87
C LEU A 326 37.36 51.65 16.82
N PRO A 327 37.34 50.31 16.91
CA PRO A 327 38.43 49.59 17.53
C PRO A 327 39.70 49.74 16.69
N PRO A 328 40.90 49.75 17.33
CA PRO A 328 42.18 49.74 16.61
C PRO A 328 42.20 48.62 15.56
N LEU A 329 42.86 48.83 14.42
CA LEU A 329 42.92 47.86 13.33
C LEU A 329 43.38 46.48 13.84
N ALA A 330 44.33 46.47 14.78
CA ALA A 330 44.87 45.27 15.44
C ALA A 330 43.80 44.45 16.18
N GLN A 331 42.65 45.04 16.56
CA GLN A 331 41.60 44.33 17.32
C GLN A 331 40.43 43.84 16.41
N ILE A 332 40.33 44.35 15.19
CA ILE A 332 39.23 44.03 14.27
C ILE A 332 39.24 42.53 13.95
N VAL A 333 40.35 42.02 13.46
CA VAL A 333 40.49 40.60 13.07
C VAL A 333 40.38 39.63 14.24
N PRO A 334 41.04 39.86 15.38
CA PRO A 334 40.88 38.97 16.57
C PRO A 334 39.43 38.92 17.05
N ARG A 335 38.73 40.07 17.11
CA ARG A 335 37.30 40.09 17.52
C ARG A 335 36.42 39.36 16.56
N ALA A 336 36.62 39.52 15.24
CA ALA A 336 35.88 38.81 14.23
C ALA A 336 36.12 37.28 14.31
N SER A 337 37.39 36.87 14.47
CA SER A 337 37.80 35.47 14.57
C SER A 337 37.32 34.78 15.87
N ALA A 338 37.01 35.55 16.91
CA ALA A 338 36.47 35.01 18.17
C ALA A 338 35.00 34.56 18.06
N VAL A 339 34.28 34.96 16.98
CA VAL A 339 32.89 34.54 16.76
C VAL A 339 32.87 33.08 16.31
N ALA A 340 32.09 32.26 17.01
CA ALA A 340 31.97 30.84 16.68
C ALA A 340 31.42 30.65 15.25
N GLY A 341 32.10 29.79 14.47
CA GLY A 341 31.77 29.55 13.07
C GLY A 341 32.54 30.42 12.07
N VAL A 342 33.49 31.25 12.50
CA VAL A 342 34.40 31.98 11.63
C VAL A 342 35.63 31.13 11.34
N GLU A 343 35.97 30.90 10.08
CA GLU A 343 37.15 30.19 9.62
C GLU A 343 38.31 31.14 9.29
N ALA A 344 38.02 32.28 8.67
CA ALA A 344 39.00 33.30 8.36
C ALA A 344 38.35 34.70 8.43
N ALA A 345 39.17 35.66 8.87
CA ALA A 345 38.77 37.06 8.90
C ALA A 345 39.91 37.97 8.40
N ALA A 346 39.52 39.05 7.76
CA ALA A 346 40.41 40.13 7.34
C ALA A 346 39.71 41.48 7.47
N ALA A 347 40.46 42.51 7.80
CA ALA A 347 40.04 43.90 7.71
C ALA A 347 40.58 44.53 6.43
N VAL A 348 39.74 45.24 5.71
CA VAL A 348 40.08 46.00 4.49
C VAL A 348 39.70 47.45 4.74
N VAL A 349 40.67 48.34 4.59
CA VAL A 349 40.53 49.77 4.81
C VAL A 349 40.85 50.49 3.49
N ASP A 350 39.92 51.26 3.00
CA ASP A 350 40.09 52.05 1.77
C ASP A 350 40.83 53.33 2.11
N LEU A 351 41.97 53.54 1.45
CA LEU A 351 42.82 54.73 1.66
C LEU A 351 42.55 55.88 0.68
N GLY A 352 41.52 55.68 -0.18
CA GLY A 352 41.23 56.63 -1.27
C GLY A 352 42.27 56.57 -2.41
N PRO A 353 42.05 57.33 -3.49
CA PRO A 353 42.93 57.31 -4.65
C PRO A 353 44.34 57.83 -4.30
N LYS A 354 45.36 57.06 -4.67
CA LYS A 354 46.77 57.37 -4.44
C LYS A 354 47.61 57.04 -5.67
N THR A 355 48.72 57.76 -5.81
CA THR A 355 49.70 57.47 -6.86
C THR A 355 50.61 56.31 -6.47
N ILE A 356 50.56 55.27 -7.27
CA ILE A 356 51.47 54.12 -7.17
C ILE A 356 52.49 54.22 -8.29
N ALA A 357 53.77 54.08 -7.95
CA ALA A 357 54.87 54.10 -8.91
C ALA A 357 55.74 52.86 -8.80
N SER A 358 56.11 52.32 -9.95
CA SER A 358 57.23 51.39 -10.12
C SER A 358 58.48 52.14 -10.61
N LEU A 359 59.51 51.39 -11.00
CA LEU A 359 60.68 52.00 -11.65
C LEU A 359 60.38 52.53 -13.05
N SER A 360 59.40 51.97 -13.72
CA SER A 360 59.12 52.24 -15.15
C SER A 360 57.82 53.01 -15.38
N ALA A 361 56.84 53.00 -14.48
CA ALA A 361 55.51 53.52 -14.68
C ALA A 361 54.87 54.11 -13.41
N ARG A 362 53.85 54.99 -13.61
CA ARG A 362 53.00 55.55 -12.53
C ARG A 362 51.54 55.39 -12.88
N ARG A 363 50.71 55.04 -11.88
CA ARG A 363 49.26 54.94 -12.00
C ARG A 363 48.59 55.52 -10.77
N GLU A 364 47.45 56.14 -10.94
CA GLU A 364 46.57 56.49 -9.83
C GLU A 364 45.57 55.32 -9.66
N VAL A 365 45.57 54.69 -8.47
CA VAL A 365 44.73 53.59 -8.11
C VAL A 365 44.22 53.73 -6.69
N GLN A 366 43.32 52.87 -6.28
CA GLN A 366 42.75 52.83 -4.94
C GLN A 366 43.44 51.71 -4.09
N PRO A 367 44.43 52.08 -3.25
CA PRO A 367 45.11 51.13 -2.39
C PRO A 367 44.23 50.80 -1.19
N HIS A 368 44.24 49.52 -0.81
CA HIS A 368 43.56 49.04 0.38
C HIS A 368 44.57 48.53 1.41
N LEU A 369 44.47 49.08 2.64
CA LEU A 369 45.22 48.55 3.74
C LEU A 369 44.52 47.30 4.29
N VAL A 370 45.27 46.22 4.45
CA VAL A 370 44.70 44.94 4.92
C VAL A 370 45.37 44.43 6.17
N SER A 371 44.60 43.76 7.00
CA SER A 371 45.07 43.02 8.18
C SER A 371 44.38 41.68 8.27
N GLY A 372 45.07 40.64 8.72
CA GLY A 372 44.53 39.28 8.80
C GLY A 372 44.72 38.43 7.55
N ASN A 373 44.04 37.29 7.48
CA ASN A 373 44.15 36.36 6.35
C ASN A 373 43.23 36.75 5.19
N ILE A 374 43.66 37.76 4.41
CA ILE A 374 42.89 38.32 3.27
C ILE A 374 42.73 37.28 2.15
N VAL A 375 43.72 36.42 1.94
CA VAL A 375 43.68 35.40 0.87
C VAL A 375 42.54 34.44 1.12
N ALA A 376 42.41 33.94 2.34
CA ALA A 376 41.29 33.05 2.70
C ALA A 376 39.96 33.80 2.82
N ALA A 377 39.93 34.97 3.50
CA ALA A 377 38.69 35.71 3.75
C ALA A 377 38.04 36.27 2.45
N ALA A 378 38.82 36.66 1.47
CA ALA A 378 38.37 37.18 0.17
C ALA A 378 38.43 36.12 -0.95
N ARG A 379 38.82 34.87 -0.65
CA ARG A 379 39.02 33.78 -1.62
C ARG A 379 39.86 34.21 -2.84
N LEU A 380 40.99 34.78 -2.56
CA LEU A 380 41.93 35.19 -3.60
C LEU A 380 42.78 34.01 -4.08
N THR A 381 43.07 34.00 -5.38
CA THR A 381 44.15 33.17 -5.90
C THR A 381 45.37 34.10 -6.15
N VAL A 382 46.40 33.92 -5.39
CA VAL A 382 47.60 34.75 -5.44
C VAL A 382 48.79 33.88 -5.87
N ALA A 383 49.53 34.34 -6.87
CA ALA A 383 50.83 33.80 -7.19
C ALA A 383 51.86 34.45 -6.23
N GLU A 384 52.04 33.78 -5.09
CA GLU A 384 52.91 34.27 -4.02
C GLU A 384 54.41 34.03 -4.33
N ALA A 385 55.24 34.92 -3.83
CA ALA A 385 56.68 34.74 -3.88
C ALA A 385 57.12 33.62 -2.93
N ASN A 386 58.11 32.81 -3.29
CA ASN A 386 58.60 31.68 -2.52
C ASN A 386 59.11 32.04 -1.09
N TRP A 387 59.40 33.31 -0.83
CA TRP A 387 59.85 33.81 0.46
C TRP A 387 58.71 34.29 1.36
N HIS A 388 57.50 34.43 0.82
CA HIS A 388 56.33 34.93 1.55
C HIS A 388 55.62 33.79 2.28
N ASN A 389 55.00 34.07 3.42
CA ASN A 389 54.45 33.06 4.35
C ASN A 389 52.95 33.32 4.64
N GLY A 390 52.18 33.65 3.62
CA GLY A 390 50.71 33.62 3.60
C GLY A 390 49.94 34.77 4.25
N ALA A 391 50.55 35.65 5.03
CA ALA A 391 49.90 36.84 5.58
C ALA A 391 50.76 38.08 5.32
N LEU A 392 50.15 39.14 4.73
CA LEU A 392 50.88 40.36 4.46
C LEU A 392 51.44 41.01 5.72
N ALA A 393 52.75 41.09 5.78
CA ALA A 393 53.45 41.85 6.82
C ALA A 393 53.44 43.37 6.49
N PRO A 394 53.71 44.24 7.48
CA PRO A 394 53.86 45.67 7.21
C PRO A 394 54.93 45.92 6.13
N ARG A 395 54.58 46.79 5.14
CA ARG A 395 55.40 47.10 3.95
C ARG A 395 55.50 45.99 2.90
N GLU A 396 54.66 44.97 2.99
CA GLU A 396 54.40 44.04 1.88
C GLU A 396 53.12 44.42 1.12
N ALA A 397 53.02 44.00 -0.13
CA ALA A 397 51.85 44.25 -0.96
C ALA A 397 51.48 43.04 -1.81
N TYR A 398 50.19 42.81 -2.00
CA TYR A 398 49.66 42.02 -3.13
C TYR A 398 49.17 43.00 -4.21
N ILE A 399 49.52 42.76 -5.46
CA ILE A 399 49.12 43.59 -6.59
C ILE A 399 48.22 42.78 -7.54
N GLY A 400 47.18 43.38 -8.05
CA GLY A 400 46.33 42.73 -9.07
C GLY A 400 47.08 42.54 -10.40
N ASP A 401 46.78 41.47 -11.11
CA ASP A 401 47.44 41.10 -12.38
C ASP A 401 47.37 42.22 -13.43
N LEU A 402 46.25 42.91 -13.56
CA LEU A 402 46.06 44.02 -14.50
C LEU A 402 46.95 45.24 -14.12
N LEU A 403 47.04 45.54 -12.83
CA LEU A 403 47.90 46.63 -12.36
C LEU A 403 49.39 46.24 -12.43
N ALA A 404 49.73 44.98 -12.24
CA ALA A 404 51.10 44.49 -12.40
C ALA A 404 51.60 44.66 -13.84
N GLU A 405 50.71 44.34 -14.82
CA GLU A 405 51.03 44.60 -16.24
C GLU A 405 51.22 46.11 -16.53
N ASP A 406 50.33 46.96 -16.02
CA ASP A 406 50.38 48.41 -16.20
C ASP A 406 51.65 49.07 -15.60
N LEU A 407 52.18 48.50 -14.50
CA LEU A 407 53.35 48.98 -13.80
C LEU A 407 54.63 48.26 -14.24
N ASP A 408 54.58 47.37 -15.22
CA ASP A 408 55.69 46.54 -15.69
C ASP A 408 56.38 45.76 -14.56
N ILE A 409 55.55 45.20 -13.68
CA ILE A 409 55.99 44.37 -12.58
C ILE A 409 56.01 42.91 -13.03
N GLY A 410 57.17 42.33 -13.09
CA GLY A 410 57.35 40.91 -13.41
C GLY A 410 57.06 39.99 -12.24
N ASP A 411 57.70 38.82 -12.24
CA ASP A 411 57.55 37.76 -11.22
C ASP A 411 57.82 38.27 -9.79
N ALA A 412 56.86 38.06 -8.89
CA ALA A 412 56.97 38.40 -7.47
C ALA A 412 58.16 37.72 -6.76
N SER A 413 58.64 36.57 -7.27
CA SER A 413 59.82 35.86 -6.73
C SER A 413 61.10 36.70 -6.71
N ARG A 414 61.19 37.75 -7.56
CA ARG A 414 62.31 38.69 -7.59
C ARG A 414 62.17 39.87 -6.61
N ALA A 415 61.18 39.85 -5.74
CA ALA A 415 60.87 40.84 -4.73
C ALA A 415 60.80 42.30 -5.33
N PRO A 416 60.02 42.52 -6.39
CA PRO A 416 59.85 43.86 -6.96
C PRO A 416 59.26 44.82 -5.92
N SER A 417 59.59 46.11 -6.01
CA SER A 417 59.04 47.10 -5.08
C SER A 417 58.22 48.16 -5.80
N ILE A 418 57.17 48.60 -5.13
CA ILE A 418 56.31 49.71 -5.52
C ILE A 418 56.41 50.82 -4.48
N THR A 419 56.17 52.07 -4.91
CA THR A 419 56.09 53.22 -4.02
C THR A 419 54.65 53.72 -3.99
N VAL A 420 54.09 53.89 -2.79
CA VAL A 420 52.73 54.43 -2.56
C VAL A 420 52.89 55.69 -1.71
N ASP A 421 52.58 56.84 -2.20
CA ASP A 421 52.75 58.14 -1.55
C ASP A 421 54.20 58.36 -0.98
N GLY A 422 55.21 57.84 -1.66
CA GLY A 422 56.58 57.95 -1.22
C GLY A 422 57.10 56.85 -0.28
N GLU A 423 56.22 56.01 0.24
CA GLU A 423 56.60 54.85 1.03
C GLU A 423 56.81 53.63 0.13
N ARG A 424 57.85 52.84 0.43
CA ARG A 424 58.19 51.64 -0.35
C ARG A 424 57.58 50.38 0.22
N TYR A 425 56.93 49.60 -0.68
CA TYR A 425 56.36 48.28 -0.39
C TYR A 425 57.01 47.22 -1.29
N VAL A 426 57.21 46.04 -0.76
CA VAL A 426 57.74 44.89 -1.52
C VAL A 426 56.53 44.07 -1.99
N VAL A 427 56.50 43.72 -3.28
CA VAL A 427 55.43 42.91 -3.84
C VAL A 427 55.63 41.43 -3.44
N ALA A 428 54.77 40.95 -2.58
CA ALA A 428 54.79 39.60 -2.06
C ALA A 428 54.01 38.60 -2.93
N GLY A 429 53.14 39.10 -3.82
CA GLY A 429 52.40 38.21 -4.71
C GLY A 429 51.51 38.99 -5.69
N ILE A 430 51.09 38.29 -6.76
CA ILE A 430 50.21 38.84 -7.79
C ILE A 430 48.85 38.13 -7.70
N ILE A 431 47.78 38.92 -7.57
CA ILE A 431 46.41 38.41 -7.49
C ILE A 431 45.97 38.06 -8.93
N THR A 432 45.82 36.77 -9.22
CA THR A 432 45.41 36.25 -10.53
C THR A 432 43.92 36.03 -10.63
N LYS A 433 43.24 35.78 -9.48
CA LYS A 433 41.79 35.61 -9.43
C LYS A 433 41.23 36.14 -8.11
N SER A 434 40.15 36.90 -8.22
CA SER A 434 39.39 37.37 -7.07
C SER A 434 37.89 37.10 -7.31
N SER A 435 37.34 36.15 -6.58
CA SER A 435 35.95 35.73 -6.73
C SER A 435 34.99 36.67 -6.01
N ARG A 436 35.42 37.26 -4.88
CA ARG A 436 34.57 38.09 -4.01
C ARG A 436 34.70 39.60 -4.32
N LEU A 437 35.86 40.04 -4.70
CA LEU A 437 36.17 41.43 -4.97
C LEU A 437 36.85 41.58 -6.35
N PRO A 438 36.07 41.53 -7.46
CA PRO A 438 36.64 41.53 -8.81
C PRO A 438 37.52 42.73 -9.13
N LEU A 439 37.28 43.90 -8.51
CA LEU A 439 38.04 45.14 -8.69
C LEU A 439 39.49 44.99 -8.25
N LEU A 440 39.81 44.09 -7.32
CA LEU A 440 41.17 43.87 -6.83
C LEU A 440 42.18 43.44 -7.91
N ARG A 441 41.74 43.08 -9.10
CA ARG A 441 42.65 42.82 -10.23
C ARG A 441 43.31 44.08 -10.77
N GLY A 442 42.69 45.25 -10.56
CA GLY A 442 43.25 46.58 -10.93
C GLY A 442 43.79 47.38 -9.73
N GLU A 443 43.85 46.79 -8.54
CA GLU A 443 44.14 47.48 -7.29
C GLU A 443 45.30 46.85 -6.55
N VAL A 444 45.69 47.43 -5.39
CA VAL A 444 46.78 46.93 -4.56
C VAL A 444 46.31 46.76 -3.10
N LEU A 445 46.68 45.66 -2.50
CA LEU A 445 46.51 45.39 -1.08
C LEU A 445 47.85 45.61 -0.33
N LEU A 446 47.86 46.51 0.64
CA LEU A 446 49.01 46.86 1.42
C LEU A 446 48.92 46.22 2.82
N GLY A 447 49.99 45.60 3.30
CA GLY A 447 50.07 45.08 4.67
C GLY A 447 50.09 46.24 5.67
N GLY A 448 49.07 46.24 6.59
CA GLY A 448 48.90 47.27 7.60
C GLY A 448 49.71 46.99 8.86
N ALA A 449 50.43 48.02 9.38
CA ALA A 449 51.00 47.97 10.70
C ALA A 449 49.89 48.01 11.78
N PRO A 450 50.01 47.29 12.90
CA PRO A 450 49.01 47.24 13.99
C PRO A 450 48.61 48.61 14.54
N GLU A 451 49.54 49.56 14.49
CA GLU A 451 49.39 50.93 15.02
C GLU A 451 48.92 51.96 13.98
N THR A 452 48.60 51.54 12.74
CA THR A 452 48.19 52.44 11.66
C THR A 452 46.93 53.17 12.06
N ASP A 453 46.93 54.52 12.00
CA ASP A 453 45.78 55.36 12.25
C ASP A 453 44.79 55.27 11.09
N ILE A 454 43.64 54.68 11.31
CA ILE A 454 42.58 54.44 10.32
C ILE A 454 41.40 55.43 10.44
N ARG A 455 41.51 56.45 11.33
CA ARG A 455 40.43 57.41 11.57
C ARG A 455 40.12 58.32 10.36
N HIS A 456 41.04 58.40 9.42
CA HIS A 456 40.90 59.18 8.16
C HIS A 456 40.57 58.31 6.96
N ALA A 457 40.27 57.03 7.18
CA ALA A 457 39.89 56.13 6.10
C ALA A 457 38.50 56.48 5.55
N SER A 458 38.30 56.29 4.24
CA SER A 458 36.99 56.52 3.59
C SER A 458 36.00 55.40 3.85
N ASP A 459 36.45 54.17 3.98
CA ASP A 459 35.63 52.98 4.23
C ASP A 459 36.43 51.89 4.96
N ILE A 460 35.76 51.18 5.88
CA ILE A 460 36.33 50.06 6.60
C ILE A 460 35.38 48.87 6.57
N THR A 461 35.85 47.79 6.02
CA THR A 461 35.07 46.55 5.89
C THR A 461 35.81 45.37 6.51
N ALA A 462 35.15 44.65 7.40
CA ALA A 462 35.60 43.34 7.84
C ALA A 462 35.01 42.27 6.91
N LEU A 463 35.87 41.47 6.30
CA LEU A 463 35.54 40.32 5.48
C LEU A 463 35.67 39.07 6.32
N VAL A 464 34.66 38.28 6.37
CA VAL A 464 34.64 37.04 7.18
C VAL A 464 34.20 35.86 6.30
N LEU A 465 34.98 34.80 6.37
CA LEU A 465 34.63 33.49 5.81
C LEU A 465 34.16 32.61 6.95
N THR A 466 32.95 32.05 6.79
CA THR A 466 32.31 31.20 7.82
C THR A 466 32.37 29.74 7.44
N SER A 467 32.22 28.87 8.43
CA SER A 467 31.90 27.44 8.20
C SER A 467 30.52 27.31 7.52
N ALA A 468 30.32 26.19 6.83
CA ALA A 468 29.09 25.92 6.11
C ALA A 468 27.86 26.06 7.04
N GLY A 469 26.87 26.89 6.63
CA GLY A 469 25.65 27.13 7.39
C GLY A 469 25.77 28.12 8.56
N ALA A 470 26.97 28.58 8.94
CA ALA A 470 27.14 29.49 10.07
C ALA A 470 26.91 30.97 9.74
N ALA A 471 26.88 31.37 8.47
CA ALA A 471 26.78 32.76 8.04
C ALA A 471 25.62 33.56 8.68
N PRO A 472 24.38 33.05 8.83
CA PRO A 472 23.30 33.80 9.47
C PRO A 472 23.52 34.02 10.98
N GLN A 473 24.20 33.07 11.66
CA GLN A 473 24.54 33.19 13.07
C GLN A 473 25.67 34.21 13.25
N VAL A 474 26.73 34.08 12.46
CA VAL A 474 27.88 35.00 12.48
C VAL A 474 27.39 36.41 12.15
N ALA A 475 26.54 36.60 11.15
CA ALA A 475 25.99 37.92 10.79
C ALA A 475 25.26 38.62 11.97
N ARG A 476 24.57 37.86 12.81
CA ARG A 476 23.89 38.41 14.01
C ARG A 476 24.86 38.73 15.16
N GLN A 477 25.91 37.91 15.33
CA GLN A 477 26.86 38.03 16.44
C GLN A 477 27.99 38.99 16.13
N LEU A 478 28.40 39.13 14.86
CA LEU A 478 29.52 39.93 14.43
C LEU A 478 29.46 41.41 14.89
N PRO A 479 28.29 42.13 14.74
CA PRO A 479 28.19 43.52 15.23
C PRO A 479 28.45 43.66 16.73
N ILE A 480 27.95 42.73 17.50
CA ILE A 480 28.10 42.72 18.97
C ILE A 480 29.58 42.42 19.36
N ALA A 481 30.22 41.47 18.69
CA ALA A 481 31.60 41.12 18.91
C ALA A 481 32.58 42.27 18.53
N MET A 482 32.29 42.94 17.41
CA MET A 482 33.12 44.00 16.90
C MET A 482 32.99 45.31 17.66
N ASN A 483 31.75 45.72 17.96
CA ASN A 483 31.47 46.92 18.75
C ASN A 483 30.33 46.70 19.77
N PRO A 484 30.61 46.23 20.97
CA PRO A 484 29.58 45.92 21.98
C PRO A 484 28.74 47.14 22.40
N PHE A 485 29.32 48.33 22.34
CA PHE A 485 28.65 49.57 22.80
C PHE A 485 27.75 50.18 21.71
N LEU A 486 28.09 50.04 20.45
CA LEU A 486 27.36 50.58 19.28
C LEU A 486 27.25 49.54 18.16
N PRO A 487 26.53 48.43 18.37
CA PRO A 487 26.42 47.38 17.35
C PRO A 487 25.78 47.88 16.03
N LYS A 488 24.91 48.86 16.11
CA LYS A 488 24.23 49.45 14.93
C LYS A 488 25.14 50.32 14.03
N SER A 489 26.38 50.58 14.45
CA SER A 489 27.38 51.28 13.60
C SER A 489 27.96 50.37 12.52
N LEU A 490 27.63 49.09 12.53
CA LEU A 490 28.04 48.16 11.49
C LEU A 490 26.84 47.74 10.64
N VAL A 491 26.97 47.88 9.34
CA VAL A 491 26.06 47.30 8.35
C VAL A 491 26.61 45.95 7.94
N VAL A 492 25.94 44.90 8.34
CA VAL A 492 26.35 43.54 7.99
C VAL A 492 25.58 43.06 6.79
N THR A 493 26.35 42.71 5.75
CA THR A 493 25.82 42.02 4.58
C THR A 493 26.16 40.57 4.68
N ALA A 494 25.16 39.76 4.82
CA ALA A 494 25.23 38.30 4.72
C ALA A 494 24.54 37.85 3.43
N PRO A 495 24.85 36.67 2.94
CA PRO A 495 24.11 36.09 1.81
C PRO A 495 22.62 36.14 2.12
N THR A 496 21.84 36.65 1.16
CA THR A 496 20.39 36.71 1.30
C THR A 496 19.87 35.32 1.66
N ASP A 497 19.00 35.27 2.66
CA ASP A 497 18.44 34.02 3.15
C ASP A 497 17.69 33.33 2.00
N ALA A 498 18.42 32.51 1.24
CA ALA A 498 17.87 31.74 0.12
C ALA A 498 16.82 30.72 0.58
N THR A 499 16.67 30.57 1.90
CA THR A 499 15.70 29.62 2.50
C THR A 499 14.26 29.95 2.13
N LYS A 500 13.89 31.24 1.99
CA LYS A 500 12.53 31.63 1.58
C LYS A 500 12.25 31.33 0.10
N LEU A 501 13.16 31.68 -0.79
CA LEU A 501 13.03 31.42 -2.22
C LEU A 501 13.12 29.91 -2.50
N ARG A 502 14.03 29.23 -1.81
CA ARG A 502 14.19 27.79 -1.81
C ARG A 502 12.90 27.10 -1.33
N GLY A 503 12.33 27.52 -0.20
CA GLY A 503 11.09 26.96 0.34
C GLY A 503 9.89 27.15 -0.60
N GLN A 504 9.81 28.25 -1.33
CA GLN A 504 8.75 28.47 -2.32
C GLN A 504 8.89 27.54 -3.54
N ILE A 505 10.10 27.37 -4.07
CA ILE A 505 10.36 26.49 -5.23
C ILE A 505 10.19 25.03 -4.82
N GLU A 506 10.78 24.61 -3.70
CA GLU A 506 10.66 23.26 -3.17
C GLU A 506 9.21 22.92 -2.85
N GLY A 507 8.45 23.86 -2.24
CA GLY A 507 7.04 23.68 -1.93
C GLY A 507 6.17 23.47 -3.18
N GLY A 508 6.41 24.24 -4.25
CA GLY A 508 5.70 24.09 -5.51
C GLY A 508 5.95 22.75 -6.20
N VAL A 509 7.22 22.33 -6.26
CA VAL A 509 7.61 21.03 -6.82
C VAL A 509 7.02 19.90 -5.99
N GLN A 510 7.10 19.98 -4.66
CA GLN A 510 6.57 18.96 -3.77
C GLN A 510 5.05 18.84 -3.85
N ALA A 511 4.33 19.95 -3.97
CA ALA A 511 2.87 19.94 -4.16
C ALA A 511 2.49 19.24 -5.47
N THR A 512 3.18 19.54 -6.57
CA THR A 512 2.96 18.90 -7.86
C THR A 512 3.23 17.39 -7.80
N MET A 513 4.34 16.97 -7.21
CA MET A 513 4.71 15.56 -7.06
C MET A 513 3.73 14.82 -6.16
N THR A 514 3.25 15.45 -5.08
CA THR A 514 2.22 14.88 -4.21
C THR A 514 0.90 14.72 -4.97
N ALA A 515 0.52 15.68 -5.81
CA ALA A 515 -0.66 15.58 -6.65
C ALA A 515 -0.57 14.41 -7.63
N PHE A 516 0.55 14.23 -8.32
CA PHE A 516 0.77 13.06 -9.20
C PHE A 516 0.70 11.74 -8.44
N THR A 517 1.28 11.67 -7.25
CA THR A 517 1.21 10.48 -6.39
C THR A 517 -0.22 10.17 -5.99
N LEU A 518 -1.02 11.18 -5.63
CA LEU A 518 -2.43 11.00 -5.28
C LEU A 518 -3.25 10.48 -6.48
N VAL A 519 -3.03 11.05 -7.67
CA VAL A 519 -3.67 10.58 -8.91
C VAL A 519 -3.29 9.12 -9.18
N ALA A 520 -2.01 8.76 -9.06
CA ALA A 520 -1.55 7.38 -9.23
C ALA A 520 -2.21 6.41 -8.25
N LEU A 521 -2.38 6.80 -6.98
CA LEU A 521 -3.10 5.99 -5.98
C LEU A 521 -4.58 5.81 -6.33
N ILE A 522 -5.25 6.87 -6.80
CA ILE A 522 -6.65 6.80 -7.25
C ILE A 522 -6.78 5.83 -8.43
N VAL A 523 -5.88 5.93 -9.41
CA VAL A 523 -5.84 5.03 -10.56
C VAL A 523 -5.58 3.58 -10.12
N ALA A 524 -4.69 3.36 -9.15
CA ALA A 524 -4.44 2.04 -8.60
C ALA A 524 -5.67 1.43 -7.90
N VAL A 525 -6.40 2.23 -7.11
CA VAL A 525 -7.67 1.79 -6.51
C VAL A 525 -8.69 1.42 -7.60
N ALA A 526 -8.85 2.26 -8.63
CA ALA A 526 -9.78 1.99 -9.72
C ALA A 526 -9.38 0.72 -10.50
N ALA A 527 -8.10 0.53 -10.79
CA ALA A 527 -7.57 -0.67 -11.45
C ALA A 527 -7.82 -1.92 -10.60
N LEU A 528 -7.58 -1.84 -9.28
CA LEU A 528 -7.82 -2.94 -8.36
C LEU A 528 -9.30 -3.29 -8.25
N VAL A 529 -10.20 -2.28 -8.17
CA VAL A 529 -11.66 -2.49 -8.20
C VAL A 529 -12.06 -3.22 -9.47
N ASN A 530 -11.60 -2.76 -10.64
CA ASN A 530 -11.93 -3.40 -11.90
C ASN A 530 -11.42 -4.85 -11.98
N ALA A 531 -10.16 -5.07 -11.60
CA ALA A 531 -9.56 -6.41 -11.57
C ALA A 531 -10.30 -7.34 -10.60
N THR A 532 -10.70 -6.83 -9.42
CA THR A 532 -11.46 -7.61 -8.43
C THR A 532 -12.86 -7.93 -8.96
N LEU A 533 -13.55 -7.00 -9.63
CA LEU A 533 -14.86 -7.24 -10.24
C LEU A 533 -14.79 -8.30 -11.35
N LEU A 534 -13.76 -8.27 -12.19
CA LEU A 534 -13.53 -9.31 -13.20
C LEU A 534 -13.28 -10.67 -12.53
N ALA A 535 -12.48 -10.68 -11.47
CA ALA A 535 -12.24 -11.88 -10.67
C ALA A 535 -13.51 -12.43 -10.04
N LEU A 536 -14.40 -11.57 -9.55
CA LEU A 536 -15.70 -11.97 -8.98
C LEU A 536 -16.60 -12.62 -10.03
N ASN A 537 -16.58 -12.15 -11.27
CA ASN A 537 -17.38 -12.75 -12.34
C ASN A 537 -16.96 -14.21 -12.62
N SER A 538 -15.67 -14.52 -12.59
CA SER A 538 -15.17 -15.90 -12.75
C SER A 538 -15.40 -16.79 -11.51
N ARG A 539 -15.78 -16.20 -10.37
CA ARG A 539 -15.99 -16.90 -9.08
C ARG A 539 -17.45 -16.91 -8.63
N ARG A 540 -18.40 -16.57 -9.52
CA ARG A 540 -19.84 -16.50 -9.16
C ARG A 540 -20.33 -17.78 -8.51
N GLY A 541 -19.99 -18.95 -9.06
CA GLY A 541 -20.37 -20.26 -8.49
C GLY A 541 -19.82 -20.48 -7.08
N GLU A 542 -18.55 -20.10 -6.81
CA GLU A 542 -17.97 -20.20 -5.47
C GLU A 542 -18.69 -19.30 -4.46
N ILE A 543 -19.00 -18.05 -4.84
CA ILE A 543 -19.76 -17.13 -3.98
C ILE A 543 -21.17 -17.63 -3.73
N GLY A 544 -21.83 -18.13 -4.79
CA GLY A 544 -23.17 -18.76 -4.70
C GLY A 544 -23.16 -19.92 -3.73
N MET A 545 -22.19 -20.83 -3.86
CA MET A 545 -22.02 -21.97 -2.95
C MET A 545 -21.77 -21.53 -1.50
N ARG A 546 -20.87 -20.59 -1.26
CA ARG A 546 -20.61 -20.07 0.10
C ARG A 546 -21.89 -19.51 0.73
N LYS A 547 -22.70 -18.77 -0.03
CA LYS A 547 -24.00 -18.28 0.42
C LYS A 547 -24.99 -19.43 0.66
N ALA A 548 -25.02 -20.46 -0.20
CA ALA A 548 -25.87 -21.62 -0.03
C ALA A 548 -25.55 -22.37 1.28
N VAL A 549 -24.29 -22.54 1.59
CA VAL A 549 -23.82 -23.19 2.82
C VAL A 549 -23.96 -22.29 4.07
N GLY A 550 -24.49 -21.06 3.92
CA GLY A 550 -24.85 -20.21 5.06
C GLY A 550 -23.98 -18.97 5.30
N ALA A 551 -23.13 -18.59 4.34
CA ALA A 551 -22.42 -17.32 4.44
C ALA A 551 -23.39 -16.15 4.39
N ARG A 552 -23.22 -15.17 5.29
CA ARG A 552 -23.91 -13.88 5.26
C ARG A 552 -23.23 -12.94 4.28
N ASP A 553 -23.97 -11.93 3.80
CA ASP A 553 -23.41 -10.90 2.92
C ASP A 553 -22.18 -10.21 3.52
N ALA A 554 -22.18 -9.96 4.83
CA ALA A 554 -21.05 -9.40 5.56
C ALA A 554 -19.82 -10.33 5.55
N HIS A 555 -20.02 -11.67 5.59
CA HIS A 555 -18.92 -12.64 5.53
C HIS A 555 -18.25 -12.61 4.15
N ILE A 556 -19.04 -12.55 3.08
CA ILE A 556 -18.51 -12.43 1.71
C ILE A 556 -17.78 -11.10 1.52
N ALA A 557 -18.38 -10.00 2.01
CA ALA A 557 -17.77 -8.69 1.92
C ALA A 557 -16.42 -8.63 2.67
N SER A 558 -16.38 -9.14 3.89
CA SER A 558 -15.15 -9.17 4.69
C SER A 558 -14.07 -10.07 4.08
N LEU A 559 -14.44 -11.20 3.47
CA LEU A 559 -13.53 -12.09 2.78
C LEU A 559 -12.85 -11.38 1.59
N ILE A 560 -13.65 -10.75 0.70
CA ILE A 560 -13.15 -10.05 -0.49
C ILE A 560 -12.26 -8.86 -0.08
N THR A 561 -12.67 -8.11 0.96
CA THR A 561 -11.87 -7.00 1.48
C THR A 561 -10.55 -7.50 2.05
N ALA A 562 -10.54 -8.61 2.78
CA ALA A 562 -9.33 -9.22 3.33
C ALA A 562 -8.41 -9.76 2.23
N GLU A 563 -8.96 -10.44 1.20
CA GLU A 563 -8.19 -10.87 0.02
C GLU A 563 -7.47 -9.69 -0.64
N SER A 564 -8.21 -8.62 -0.90
CA SER A 564 -7.66 -7.41 -1.53
C SER A 564 -6.67 -6.67 -0.63
N ALA A 565 -6.86 -6.71 0.70
CA ALA A 565 -5.91 -6.16 1.67
C ALA A 565 -4.57 -6.91 1.65
N TYR A 566 -4.59 -8.25 1.57
CA TYR A 566 -3.37 -9.05 1.40
C TYR A 566 -2.66 -8.74 0.08
N VAL A 567 -3.40 -8.61 -1.02
CA VAL A 567 -2.86 -8.19 -2.32
C VAL A 567 -2.24 -6.80 -2.22
N GLY A 568 -2.89 -5.88 -1.50
CA GLY A 568 -2.38 -4.55 -1.24
C GLY A 568 -1.06 -4.54 -0.45
N ILE A 569 -0.95 -5.37 0.59
CA ILE A 569 0.31 -5.53 1.36
C ILE A 569 1.43 -6.06 0.45
N LEU A 570 1.16 -7.10 -0.33
CA LEU A 570 2.14 -7.66 -1.28
C LEU A 570 2.57 -6.60 -2.32
N GLY A 571 1.61 -5.84 -2.85
CA GLY A 571 1.88 -4.72 -3.74
C GLY A 571 2.67 -3.60 -3.07
N GLY A 572 2.36 -3.28 -1.80
CA GLY A 572 3.09 -2.29 -1.00
C GLY A 572 4.56 -2.66 -0.81
N VAL A 573 4.83 -3.92 -0.45
CA VAL A 573 6.19 -4.46 -0.32
C VAL A 573 6.91 -4.47 -1.67
N GLY A 574 6.28 -4.99 -2.71
CA GLY A 574 6.86 -5.01 -4.07
C GLY A 574 7.13 -3.60 -4.60
N GLY A 575 6.22 -2.66 -4.36
CA GLY A 575 6.35 -1.26 -4.73
C GLY A 575 7.48 -0.53 -3.97
N LEU A 576 7.67 -0.84 -2.68
CA LEU A 576 8.81 -0.33 -1.92
C LEU A 576 10.13 -0.73 -2.59
N PHE A 577 10.31 -2.02 -2.87
CA PHE A 577 11.55 -2.50 -3.51
C PHE A 577 11.75 -1.90 -4.91
N ALA A 578 10.70 -1.85 -5.73
CA ALA A 578 10.79 -1.25 -7.06
C ALA A 578 11.09 0.26 -6.99
N GLY A 579 10.49 0.99 -6.07
CA GLY A 579 10.76 2.40 -5.82
C GLY A 579 12.18 2.65 -5.32
N MET A 580 12.69 1.82 -4.41
CA MET A 580 14.08 1.90 -3.95
C MET A 580 15.08 1.65 -5.08
N ILE A 581 14.82 0.67 -5.95
CA ILE A 581 15.64 0.42 -7.14
C ILE A 581 15.61 1.64 -8.07
N ALA A 582 14.44 2.24 -8.29
CA ALA A 582 14.31 3.44 -9.11
C ALA A 582 15.11 4.63 -8.53
N ILE A 583 15.04 4.86 -7.21
CA ILE A 583 15.86 5.88 -6.52
C ILE A 583 17.34 5.60 -6.76
N LEU A 584 17.79 4.35 -6.57
CA LEU A 584 19.19 3.97 -6.72
C LEU A 584 19.68 4.19 -8.15
N VAL A 585 18.92 3.77 -9.15
CA VAL A 585 19.27 3.94 -10.57
C VAL A 585 19.43 5.41 -10.92
N VAL A 586 18.48 6.27 -10.51
CA VAL A 586 18.54 7.71 -10.81
C VAL A 586 19.67 8.40 -10.04
N THR A 587 19.86 8.09 -8.75
CA THR A 587 20.91 8.73 -7.95
C THR A 587 22.31 8.35 -8.44
N ILE A 588 22.54 7.10 -8.85
CA ILE A 588 23.81 6.68 -9.45
C ILE A 588 24.03 7.40 -10.78
N SER A 589 23.02 7.46 -11.67
CA SER A 589 23.16 8.10 -12.97
C SER A 589 23.43 9.62 -12.86
N GLN A 590 22.90 10.26 -11.84
CA GLN A 590 23.08 11.70 -11.59
C GLN A 590 24.25 12.01 -10.64
N HIS A 591 24.98 11.01 -10.15
CA HIS A 591 26.06 11.15 -9.16
C HIS A 591 25.57 11.82 -7.86
N TRP A 592 24.32 11.58 -7.45
CA TRP A 592 23.76 12.07 -6.20
C TRP A 592 23.99 11.07 -5.06
N ALA A 593 24.08 11.57 -3.83
CA ALA A 593 24.05 10.70 -2.66
C ALA A 593 22.61 10.20 -2.42
N PRO A 594 22.36 8.87 -2.43
CA PRO A 594 21.02 8.35 -2.17
C PRO A 594 20.65 8.57 -0.70
N VAL A 595 19.48 9.17 -0.46
CA VAL A 595 18.90 9.34 0.88
C VAL A 595 17.72 8.39 1.01
N PHE A 596 17.87 7.39 1.90
CA PHE A 596 16.80 6.44 2.22
C PHE A 596 16.17 6.80 3.57
N ASP A 597 14.89 7.14 3.54
CA ASP A 597 14.12 7.38 4.75
C ASP A 597 13.47 6.05 5.21
N LEU A 598 13.84 5.58 6.42
CA LEU A 598 13.28 4.35 6.99
C LEU A 598 11.74 4.44 7.18
N VAL A 599 11.18 5.63 7.26
CA VAL A 599 9.72 5.86 7.37
C VAL A 599 8.99 5.38 6.11
N LEU A 600 9.66 5.33 4.94
CA LEU A 600 9.05 4.83 3.71
C LEU A 600 8.64 3.35 3.80
N LEU A 601 9.30 2.54 4.62
CA LEU A 601 8.99 1.11 4.78
C LEU A 601 7.58 0.90 5.40
N PRO A 602 7.26 1.38 6.60
CA PRO A 602 5.92 1.21 7.15
C PRO A 602 4.86 1.99 6.34
N VAL A 603 5.21 3.14 5.77
CA VAL A 603 4.27 3.94 4.97
C VAL A 603 3.86 3.23 3.69
N SER A 604 4.79 2.62 2.95
CA SER A 604 4.48 1.89 1.72
C SER A 604 3.58 0.68 1.97
N ILE A 605 3.80 -0.07 3.06
CA ILE A 605 2.95 -1.19 3.46
C ILE A 605 1.57 -0.69 3.87
N ALA A 606 1.49 0.39 4.65
CA ALA A 606 0.22 0.98 5.08
C ALA A 606 -0.59 1.53 3.89
N VAL A 607 0.04 2.23 2.97
CA VAL A 607 -0.60 2.72 1.74
C VAL A 607 -1.09 1.55 0.88
N GLY A 608 -0.25 0.51 0.69
CA GLY A 608 -0.66 -0.70 -0.02
C GLY A 608 -1.87 -1.35 0.63
N LEU A 609 -1.88 -1.50 1.96
CA LEU A 609 -3.02 -2.02 2.73
C LEU A 609 -4.28 -1.17 2.51
N VAL A 610 -4.18 0.16 2.60
CA VAL A 610 -5.33 1.08 2.42
C VAL A 610 -5.88 0.99 1.00
N VAL A 611 -5.02 1.00 -0.02
CA VAL A 611 -5.40 0.84 -1.43
C VAL A 611 -6.09 -0.52 -1.64
N GLY A 612 -5.50 -1.60 -1.09
CA GLY A 612 -6.06 -2.93 -1.15
C GLY A 612 -7.43 -3.03 -0.49
N ALA A 613 -7.54 -2.57 0.75
CA ALA A 613 -8.78 -2.61 1.52
C ALA A 613 -9.90 -1.77 0.89
N SER A 614 -9.59 -0.55 0.42
CA SER A 614 -10.58 0.34 -0.21
C SER A 614 -11.06 -0.22 -1.55
N GLY A 615 -10.15 -0.71 -2.41
CA GLY A 615 -10.50 -1.36 -3.67
C GLY A 615 -11.35 -2.61 -3.46
N GLY A 616 -10.96 -3.45 -2.48
CA GLY A 616 -11.72 -4.64 -2.09
C GLY A 616 -13.10 -4.32 -1.52
N ALA A 617 -13.23 -3.32 -0.66
CA ALA A 617 -14.50 -2.92 -0.06
C ALA A 617 -15.51 -2.45 -1.12
N LEU A 618 -15.07 -1.64 -2.08
CA LEU A 618 -15.92 -1.19 -3.19
C LEU A 618 -16.42 -2.36 -4.05
N ALA A 619 -15.54 -3.33 -4.36
CA ALA A 619 -15.93 -4.54 -5.08
C ALA A 619 -16.85 -5.45 -4.24
N ALA A 620 -16.61 -5.56 -2.94
CA ALA A 620 -17.37 -6.37 -2.00
C ALA A 620 -18.82 -5.92 -1.86
N ILE A 621 -19.10 -4.60 -1.88
CA ILE A 621 -20.45 -4.05 -1.87
C ILE A 621 -21.28 -4.60 -3.05
N ARG A 622 -20.67 -4.73 -4.22
CA ARG A 622 -21.32 -5.26 -5.41
C ARG A 622 -21.52 -6.77 -5.34
N ALA A 623 -20.53 -7.50 -4.83
CA ALA A 623 -20.59 -8.95 -4.65
C ALA A 623 -21.61 -9.38 -3.60
N ALA A 624 -21.77 -8.61 -2.51
CA ALA A 624 -22.75 -8.89 -1.47
C ALA A 624 -24.20 -8.83 -1.98
N ARG A 625 -24.46 -8.06 -3.04
CA ARG A 625 -25.81 -7.91 -3.63
C ARG A 625 -26.19 -9.04 -4.59
N LEU A 626 -25.28 -9.93 -4.94
CA LEU A 626 -25.55 -11.05 -5.84
C LEU A 626 -26.49 -12.07 -5.18
N ARG A 627 -27.53 -12.50 -5.91
CA ARG A 627 -28.48 -13.52 -5.44
C ARG A 627 -27.87 -14.92 -5.56
N PRO A 628 -27.98 -15.78 -4.53
CA PRO A 628 -27.38 -17.13 -4.57
C PRO A 628 -27.89 -17.99 -5.73
N ALA A 629 -29.21 -17.99 -5.97
CA ALA A 629 -29.84 -18.81 -7.00
C ALA A 629 -29.38 -18.49 -8.44
N GLU A 630 -29.11 -17.22 -8.74
CA GLU A 630 -28.62 -16.79 -10.06
C GLU A 630 -27.18 -17.24 -10.31
N ASN A 631 -26.37 -17.28 -9.25
CA ASN A 631 -24.94 -17.60 -9.33
C ASN A 631 -24.64 -19.10 -9.38
N LEU A 632 -25.58 -19.95 -8.97
CA LEU A 632 -25.44 -21.41 -9.02
C LEU A 632 -25.88 -22.01 -10.36
N ARG A 633 -26.57 -21.24 -11.22
CA ARG A 633 -26.99 -21.64 -12.57
C ARG A 633 -25.97 -21.30 -13.66
N ALA A 634 -24.96 -20.45 -13.36
CA ALA A 634 -23.88 -20.06 -14.26
C ALA A 634 -22.70 -21.03 -14.12
#